data_29b60d8210e664b509dc9cf404279de0
#
_entry.id   29b60d8210e664b509dc9cf404279de0
#
_cell.length_a   1.000
_cell.length_b   1.000
_cell.length_c   1.000
_cell.angle_alpha   90.00
_cell.angle_beta   90.00
_cell.angle_gamma   90.00
#
_symmetry.space_group_name_H-M   'P 1'
#
loop_
_entity.id
_entity.type
_entity.pdbx_description
1 polymer ?
#
loop_
_entity_poly.entity_id
_entity_poly.type
_entity_poly.pdbx_seq_one_letter_code
_entity_poly.pdbx_strand_id
1 'polypeptide(L)'
;MDRFNITKRIGENFVTSNIEGGEFSYVQAAGSKSALMEALPNNQVKHFKVDIRFLDGDFVVLVETKQQFKDSDKLQLAEYVAEEKALFPGHKIIAILANTVNDKIRVWKDQVDDEHELKKETVIDSMEHYKKIFTYKNTNNREQVQKSAVVLNDMLHAKEINERTRSQFGGTLLLYIQDVLKKKGISEINDNEIQTLYTYWGSLSAKQICSGIQETIENLLDGAKDKETKMRLTCGNIIANQAVKKLSTSDWVEILVFMTRNIYTCIDTKTIEGQDILNQFFTTFNKYVGKTDKNQAYTPDHIGEWMVAMLNVNENTIIADPTCGSGSFLVQASVKEMNACNRNVTETEAEKNKIKVRTKNICGIEKEEIAYGLAITNMMLHGISSDSIRLASTFDCFEYLVTLGANVYTMNPPYNAIASMIPEKYRIKWGKMKNAKEDPTKGLVFVQFISDVVKERNKRLCEQGLAPETARLAVLLPVAVARGTTEVIRQAKEDLLKDNTLEAVFTLPNEVFYPGAAVHSCCMIFTLGEPHVKPDGTANKTFFGYFKDDAHKKKKNIGRVEIVDEKGKGLWKLTEAQWLSLFRNKETSDGISAMAEVTADDEWLCEEYMTTDYSNLSNDLWQKEAQNLAAYEVKTRQPDNTDKVNADKWKEFTIEELFPKQKVKHYSSIPDCEGTTPFITSTSDNNGVAAWVDVDDALDGNAITVSTNGNCFDCFYQEQKFAVSNDVEVLYGEHLNKYTALFIIPLLKQEQKKYSYGRKAKNGKVFSTKIKLPAVCDNGKYIPDWEHMENFIKNMDYVN
;
A
#
# COMPACT_ATOMS: atom_id res chain seq x y z
N MET A 1 -39.93 16.39 -9.88
CA MET A 1 -39.60 15.21 -10.68
C MET A 1 -40.74 14.25 -10.52
N ASP A 2 -41.30 13.85 -11.61
CA ASP A 2 -42.44 12.94 -11.60
C ASP A 2 -42.00 11.46 -11.57
N ARG A 3 -42.95 10.58 -11.44
CA ARG A 3 -42.74 9.12 -11.46
C ARG A 3 -41.92 8.64 -12.66
N PHE A 4 -42.03 9.33 -13.79
CA PHE A 4 -41.32 9.01 -15.01
C PHE A 4 -39.78 9.10 -14.86
N ASN A 5 -39.26 10.13 -14.19
CA ASN A 5 -37.85 10.28 -13.99
C ASN A 5 -37.25 9.24 -13.03
N ILE A 6 -38.00 8.81 -12.03
CA ILE A 6 -37.58 7.71 -11.13
C ILE A 6 -37.61 6.39 -11.93
N THR A 7 -38.65 6.13 -12.63
CA THR A 7 -38.81 4.93 -13.49
C THR A 7 -37.69 4.85 -14.52
N LYS A 8 -37.34 5.98 -15.16
CA LYS A 8 -36.28 6.04 -16.16
C LYS A 8 -34.90 5.76 -15.50
N ARG A 9 -34.59 6.37 -14.36
CA ARG A 9 -33.31 6.14 -13.64
C ARG A 9 -33.16 4.71 -13.20
N ILE A 10 -34.16 4.11 -12.57
CA ILE A 10 -34.16 2.71 -12.15
C ILE A 10 -34.02 1.81 -13.36
N GLY A 11 -34.80 2.05 -14.43
CA GLY A 11 -34.76 1.29 -15.66
C GLY A 11 -33.39 1.37 -16.35
N GLU A 12 -32.80 2.56 -16.47
CA GLU A 12 -31.44 2.74 -17.03
C GLU A 12 -30.39 2.01 -16.20
N ASN A 13 -30.42 2.11 -14.88
CA ASN A 13 -29.50 1.41 -14.01
C ASN A 13 -29.64 -0.12 -14.11
N PHE A 14 -30.85 -0.62 -14.21
CA PHE A 14 -31.09 -2.04 -14.34
C PHE A 14 -30.72 -2.59 -15.73
N VAL A 15 -30.94 -1.84 -16.77
CA VAL A 15 -30.58 -2.23 -18.16
C VAL A 15 -29.05 -2.16 -18.35
N THR A 16 -28.37 -1.16 -17.80
CA THR A 16 -26.92 -1.01 -17.94
C THR A 16 -26.13 -2.00 -17.09
N SER A 17 -26.68 -2.47 -15.99
CA SER A 17 -26.02 -3.44 -15.10
C SER A 17 -26.29 -4.90 -15.44
N ASN A 18 -27.37 -5.20 -16.17
CA ASN A 18 -27.79 -6.55 -16.58
C ASN A 18 -28.02 -6.62 -18.10
N ILE A 19 -26.99 -7.00 -18.82
CA ILE A 19 -27.10 -7.33 -20.26
C ILE A 19 -27.99 -8.57 -20.50
N GLU A 20 -28.32 -9.35 -19.49
CA GLU A 20 -29.06 -10.61 -19.57
C GLU A 20 -30.38 -10.66 -18.76
N GLY A 21 -31.02 -9.56 -18.44
CA GLY A 21 -32.40 -9.68 -18.08
C GLY A 21 -32.86 -9.35 -16.68
N GLY A 22 -33.11 -8.09 -16.40
CA GLY A 22 -34.22 -7.75 -15.52
C GLY A 22 -35.45 -7.36 -16.38
N GLU A 23 -36.52 -8.10 -16.28
CA GLU A 23 -37.74 -7.72 -16.98
C GLU A 23 -38.56 -6.73 -16.18
N PHE A 24 -39.01 -5.67 -16.84
CA PHE A 24 -40.04 -4.76 -16.35
C PHE A 24 -41.34 -5.52 -16.25
N SER A 25 -41.75 -5.96 -15.06
CA SER A 25 -42.93 -6.78 -14.94
C SER A 25 -44.23 -5.98 -14.68
N TYR A 26 -44.09 -4.74 -14.14
CA TYR A 26 -45.23 -3.84 -13.92
C TYR A 26 -44.77 -2.40 -13.69
N VAL A 27 -45.41 -1.44 -14.38
CA VAL A 27 -45.27 0.01 -14.12
C VAL A 27 -46.68 0.61 -14.13
N GLN A 28 -47.07 1.24 -13.05
CA GLN A 28 -48.29 2.04 -13.00
C GLN A 28 -47.94 3.50 -13.38
N ALA A 29 -48.12 3.89 -14.60
CA ALA A 29 -48.16 5.29 -14.99
C ALA A 29 -49.46 5.94 -14.55
N ALA A 30 -49.41 7.21 -14.09
CA ALA A 30 -50.53 7.96 -13.56
C ALA A 30 -51.83 7.73 -14.33
N GLY A 31 -52.79 7.02 -13.73
CA GLY A 31 -54.14 6.85 -14.22
C GLY A 31 -54.40 5.81 -15.29
N SER A 32 -53.40 5.13 -15.85
CA SER A 32 -53.61 4.07 -16.81
C SER A 32 -53.03 2.74 -16.29
N LYS A 33 -53.84 1.70 -16.26
CA LYS A 33 -53.41 0.32 -16.12
C LYS A 33 -52.72 -0.07 -17.42
N SER A 34 -51.45 0.10 -17.56
CA SER A 34 -50.75 -0.32 -18.74
C SER A 34 -50.35 -1.78 -18.72
N ALA A 35 -50.44 -2.36 -19.79
CA ALA A 35 -50.57 -3.70 -20.34
C ALA A 35 -49.40 -4.68 -20.13
N LEU A 36 -48.78 -4.76 -18.97
CA LEU A 36 -47.93 -5.90 -18.62
C LEU A 36 -48.68 -7.01 -17.89
N MET A 37 -49.97 -7.18 -18.26
CA MET A 37 -50.88 -8.16 -17.66
C MET A 37 -50.69 -9.59 -18.16
N GLU A 38 -49.88 -9.81 -19.18
CA GLU A 38 -49.66 -11.13 -19.78
C GLU A 38 -48.71 -12.04 -19.00
N ALA A 39 -47.89 -11.46 -18.10
CA ALA A 39 -46.87 -12.23 -17.36
C ALA A 39 -47.36 -12.79 -15.99
N LEU A 40 -48.56 -12.47 -15.53
CA LEU A 40 -49.09 -12.95 -14.27
C LEU A 40 -50.18 -13.99 -14.45
N PRO A 41 -50.19 -15.09 -13.63
CA PRO A 41 -51.23 -16.10 -13.74
C PRO A 41 -52.61 -15.52 -13.45
N ASN A 42 -53.58 -16.02 -14.18
CA ASN A 42 -55.00 -15.65 -14.18
C ASN A 42 -55.54 -15.08 -12.87
N ASN A 43 -56.15 -13.88 -12.93
CA ASN A 43 -56.94 -13.18 -11.90
C ASN A 43 -56.21 -12.57 -10.71
N GLN A 44 -54.90 -12.62 -10.59
CA GLN A 44 -54.15 -12.07 -9.44
C GLN A 44 -53.78 -10.58 -9.58
N VAL A 45 -53.92 -10.01 -10.75
CA VAL A 45 -53.55 -8.61 -11.08
C VAL A 45 -54.39 -7.56 -10.36
N LYS A 46 -55.53 -7.92 -9.80
CA LYS A 46 -56.44 -6.98 -9.11
C LYS A 46 -55.86 -6.38 -7.82
N HIS A 47 -54.84 -6.98 -7.24
CA HIS A 47 -54.29 -6.59 -5.93
C HIS A 47 -52.97 -5.80 -6.01
N PHE A 48 -52.21 -5.88 -7.13
CA PHE A 48 -50.99 -5.15 -7.28
C PHE A 48 -51.21 -3.66 -7.59
N LYS A 49 -50.92 -2.79 -6.63
CA LYS A 49 -51.05 -1.33 -6.77
C LYS A 49 -49.72 -0.60 -6.64
N VAL A 50 -48.60 -1.31 -6.53
CA VAL A 50 -47.28 -0.71 -6.44
C VAL A 50 -46.95 0.07 -7.70
N ASP A 51 -46.26 1.21 -7.55
CA ASP A 51 -45.94 2.07 -8.73
C ASP A 51 -45.00 1.39 -9.71
N ILE A 52 -43.98 0.69 -9.20
CA ILE A 52 -42.96 0.02 -10.03
C ILE A 52 -42.62 -1.34 -9.42
N ARG A 53 -42.60 -2.37 -10.25
CA ARG A 53 -42.17 -3.73 -9.90
C ARG A 53 -41.19 -4.24 -10.93
N PHE A 54 -39.94 -4.52 -10.50
CA PHE A 54 -38.94 -5.19 -11.31
C PHE A 54 -38.78 -6.64 -10.86
N LEU A 55 -38.68 -7.54 -11.79
CA LEU A 55 -38.51 -8.96 -11.57
C LEU A 55 -37.31 -9.46 -12.35
N ASP A 56 -36.44 -10.23 -11.68
CA ASP A 56 -35.29 -10.94 -12.28
C ASP A 56 -35.11 -12.27 -11.57
N GLY A 57 -35.65 -13.35 -12.16
CA GLY A 57 -35.74 -14.65 -11.55
C GLY A 57 -36.61 -14.67 -10.29
N ASP A 58 -36.03 -14.97 -9.16
CA ASP A 58 -36.65 -14.93 -7.83
C ASP A 58 -36.45 -13.60 -7.09
N PHE A 59 -35.83 -12.60 -7.74
CA PHE A 59 -35.49 -11.33 -7.14
C PHE A 59 -36.45 -10.24 -7.59
N VAL A 60 -37.03 -9.49 -6.65
CA VAL A 60 -38.01 -8.46 -6.90
C VAL A 60 -37.61 -7.15 -6.27
N VAL A 61 -37.74 -6.04 -6.98
CA VAL A 61 -37.66 -4.68 -6.45
C VAL A 61 -39.04 -4.03 -6.61
N LEU A 62 -39.65 -3.67 -5.46
CA LEU A 62 -40.90 -2.92 -5.41
C LEU A 62 -40.60 -1.47 -5.07
N VAL A 63 -41.11 -0.53 -5.87
CA VAL A 63 -40.92 0.90 -5.63
C VAL A 63 -42.26 1.59 -5.54
N GLU A 64 -42.49 2.26 -4.43
CA GLU A 64 -43.61 3.17 -4.23
C GLU A 64 -43.10 4.61 -4.25
N THR A 65 -43.77 5.50 -5.00
CA THR A 65 -43.32 6.88 -5.20
C THR A 65 -44.26 7.87 -4.52
N LYS A 66 -43.70 8.83 -3.77
CA LYS A 66 -44.49 9.86 -3.07
C LYS A 66 -43.82 11.23 -3.23
N GLN A 67 -44.61 12.31 -3.20
CA GLN A 67 -44.08 13.67 -3.13
C GLN A 67 -43.60 14.05 -1.73
N GLN A 68 -44.24 13.48 -0.71
CA GLN A 68 -43.89 13.64 0.69
C GLN A 68 -44.11 12.32 1.42
N PHE A 69 -43.17 11.87 2.26
CA PHE A 69 -43.33 10.66 3.04
C PHE A 69 -44.28 10.86 4.23
N LYS A 70 -45.17 9.89 4.42
CA LYS A 70 -46.08 9.76 5.57
C LYS A 70 -45.98 8.37 6.14
N ASP A 71 -46.34 8.17 7.39
CA ASP A 71 -46.31 6.86 8.04
C ASP A 71 -47.25 5.85 7.34
N SER A 72 -48.37 6.34 6.77
CA SER A 72 -49.27 5.52 5.95
C SER A 72 -48.60 4.95 4.70
N ASP A 73 -47.59 5.59 4.15
CA ASP A 73 -46.90 5.14 2.93
C ASP A 73 -46.00 3.94 3.22
N LYS A 74 -45.40 3.91 4.42
CA LYS A 74 -44.67 2.75 4.92
C LYS A 74 -45.58 1.54 5.09
N LEU A 75 -46.78 1.74 5.67
CA LEU A 75 -47.76 0.67 5.81
C LEU A 75 -48.25 0.15 4.46
N GLN A 76 -48.52 1.05 3.52
CA GLN A 76 -48.91 0.67 2.16
C GLN A 76 -47.83 -0.17 1.45
N LEU A 77 -46.56 0.22 1.56
CA LEU A 77 -45.45 -0.56 0.98
C LEU A 77 -45.27 -1.92 1.68
N ALA A 78 -45.50 -1.98 3.00
CA ALA A 78 -45.53 -3.25 3.75
C ALA A 78 -46.59 -4.21 3.26
N GLU A 79 -47.83 -3.71 2.95
CA GLU A 79 -48.88 -4.51 2.34
C GLU A 79 -48.47 -5.10 1.00
N TYR A 80 -47.81 -4.31 0.13
CA TYR A 80 -47.31 -4.80 -1.16
C TYR A 80 -46.24 -5.88 -1.02
N VAL A 81 -45.35 -5.75 -0.07
CA VAL A 81 -44.36 -6.79 0.23
C VAL A 81 -45.02 -8.05 0.75
N ALA A 82 -46.03 -7.94 1.62
CA ALA A 82 -46.77 -9.09 2.13
C ALA A 82 -47.57 -9.81 1.03
N GLU A 83 -48.20 -9.05 0.11
CA GLU A 83 -48.92 -9.61 -1.05
C GLU A 83 -47.95 -10.34 -2.01
N GLU A 84 -46.77 -9.73 -2.30
CA GLU A 84 -45.76 -10.37 -3.13
C GLU A 84 -45.28 -11.70 -2.53
N LYS A 85 -45.01 -11.73 -1.22
CA LYS A 85 -44.61 -12.98 -0.51
C LYS A 85 -45.72 -14.02 -0.46
N ALA A 86 -46.96 -13.61 -0.32
CA ALA A 86 -48.09 -14.52 -0.31
C ALA A 86 -48.29 -15.21 -1.68
N LEU A 87 -48.06 -14.46 -2.76
CA LEU A 87 -48.17 -14.98 -4.12
C LEU A 87 -46.95 -15.79 -4.55
N PHE A 88 -45.77 -15.36 -4.15
CA PHE A 88 -44.47 -15.91 -4.53
C PHE A 88 -43.58 -16.10 -3.30
N PRO A 89 -43.77 -17.15 -2.49
CA PRO A 89 -43.07 -17.33 -1.20
C PRO A 89 -41.53 -17.40 -1.31
N GLY A 90 -41.02 -17.70 -2.50
CA GLY A 90 -39.58 -17.78 -2.76
C GLY A 90 -38.92 -16.47 -3.19
N HIS A 91 -39.70 -15.40 -3.40
CA HIS A 91 -39.14 -14.13 -3.86
C HIS A 91 -38.32 -13.42 -2.79
N LYS A 92 -37.17 -12.93 -3.21
CA LYS A 92 -36.26 -12.05 -2.47
C LYS A 92 -36.62 -10.60 -2.80
N ILE A 93 -37.12 -9.85 -1.81
CA ILE A 93 -37.75 -8.56 -2.07
C ILE A 93 -36.91 -7.40 -1.53
N ILE A 94 -36.64 -6.42 -2.38
CA ILE A 94 -36.24 -5.06 -1.98
C ILE A 94 -37.44 -4.17 -2.14
N ALA A 95 -37.81 -3.46 -1.08
CA ALA A 95 -38.87 -2.47 -1.11
C ALA A 95 -38.29 -1.06 -0.97
N ILE A 96 -38.66 -0.15 -1.86
CA ILE A 96 -38.16 1.21 -1.92
C ILE A 96 -39.34 2.20 -1.84
N LEU A 97 -39.27 3.12 -0.91
CA LEU A 97 -40.11 4.30 -0.87
C LEU A 97 -39.30 5.49 -1.38
N ALA A 98 -39.68 6.03 -2.53
CA ALA A 98 -38.92 7.06 -3.24
C ALA A 98 -39.66 8.41 -3.26
N ASN A 99 -38.95 9.49 -2.89
CA ASN A 99 -39.48 10.83 -2.96
C ASN A 99 -39.23 11.43 -4.35
N THR A 100 -40.32 11.88 -5.01
CA THR A 100 -40.23 12.42 -6.38
C THR A 100 -39.78 13.89 -6.45
N VAL A 101 -39.64 14.57 -5.31
CA VAL A 101 -39.29 16.00 -5.23
C VAL A 101 -37.82 16.21 -4.88
N ASN A 102 -37.27 15.42 -3.92
CA ASN A 102 -35.96 15.66 -3.34
C ASN A 102 -35.01 14.47 -3.40
N ASP A 103 -35.31 13.46 -4.22
CA ASP A 103 -34.53 12.24 -4.46
C ASP A 103 -34.21 11.39 -3.20
N LYS A 104 -34.82 11.67 -2.06
CA LYS A 104 -34.67 10.84 -0.86
C LYS A 104 -35.36 9.51 -1.06
N ILE A 105 -34.72 8.45 -0.58
CA ILE A 105 -35.29 7.11 -0.56
C ILE A 105 -35.20 6.49 0.82
N ARG A 106 -36.04 5.51 1.06
CA ARG A 106 -35.94 4.55 2.16
C ARG A 106 -36.03 3.15 1.56
N VAL A 107 -35.17 2.25 2.00
CA VAL A 107 -35.04 0.92 1.42
C VAL A 107 -35.18 -0.13 2.51
N TRP A 108 -35.89 -1.19 2.22
CA TRP A 108 -36.08 -2.33 3.12
C TRP A 108 -35.79 -3.64 2.40
N LYS A 109 -35.37 -4.64 3.20
CA LYS A 109 -35.11 -6.00 2.75
C LYS A 109 -36.16 -6.94 3.31
N ASP A 110 -36.91 -7.62 2.43
CA ASP A 110 -37.88 -8.68 2.74
C ASP A 110 -39.10 -8.26 3.58
N GLN A 111 -39.01 -7.27 4.48
CA GLN A 111 -40.07 -6.74 5.32
C GLN A 111 -39.93 -5.23 5.46
N VAL A 112 -41.05 -4.53 5.57
CA VAL A 112 -41.03 -3.04 5.71
C VAL A 112 -41.33 -2.67 7.15
N ASP A 113 -40.29 -2.75 7.97
CA ASP A 113 -40.30 -2.35 9.39
C ASP A 113 -39.00 -1.65 9.78
N ASP A 114 -38.81 -1.33 11.06
CA ASP A 114 -37.62 -0.57 11.50
C ASP A 114 -36.35 -1.42 11.59
N GLU A 115 -36.50 -2.76 11.72
CA GLU A 115 -35.37 -3.70 11.83
C GLU A 115 -34.80 -4.05 10.44
N HIS A 116 -35.68 -4.09 9.42
CA HIS A 116 -35.27 -4.44 8.05
C HIS A 116 -34.97 -3.23 7.17
N GLU A 117 -34.99 -2.03 7.73
CA GLU A 117 -34.63 -0.80 7.01
C GLU A 117 -33.12 -0.71 6.79
N LEU A 118 -32.73 -0.60 5.52
CA LEU A 118 -31.34 -0.45 5.08
C LEU A 118 -30.94 1.03 5.12
N LYS A 119 -30.64 1.55 6.30
CA LYS A 119 -30.38 2.99 6.55
C LYS A 119 -29.18 3.57 5.79
N LYS A 120 -28.31 2.72 5.23
CA LYS A 120 -27.16 3.12 4.41
C LYS A 120 -27.53 3.37 2.95
N GLU A 121 -28.67 2.85 2.51
CA GLU A 121 -29.16 3.00 1.15
C GLU A 121 -29.86 4.36 1.01
N THR A 122 -29.14 5.35 0.48
CA THR A 122 -29.63 6.74 0.37
C THR A 122 -29.90 7.19 -1.06
N VAL A 123 -29.48 6.39 -2.04
CA VAL A 123 -29.68 6.63 -3.47
C VAL A 123 -30.15 5.35 -4.16
N ILE A 124 -30.90 5.50 -5.25
CA ILE A 124 -31.33 4.34 -6.05
C ILE A 124 -30.12 3.78 -6.80
N ASP A 125 -29.90 2.48 -6.63
CA ASP A 125 -28.78 1.77 -7.24
C ASP A 125 -29.27 0.69 -8.24
N SER A 126 -28.32 -0.05 -8.80
CA SER A 126 -28.57 -1.09 -9.81
C SER A 126 -29.23 -2.35 -9.21
N MET A 127 -29.87 -3.14 -10.07
CA MET A 127 -30.39 -4.47 -9.72
C MET A 127 -29.29 -5.35 -9.10
N GLU A 128 -28.08 -5.28 -9.67
CA GLU A 128 -26.92 -6.04 -9.17
C GLU A 128 -26.54 -5.65 -7.74
N HIS A 129 -26.56 -4.34 -7.43
CA HIS A 129 -26.35 -3.86 -6.07
C HIS A 129 -27.38 -4.44 -5.11
N TYR A 130 -28.66 -4.35 -5.43
CA TYR A 130 -29.73 -4.88 -4.57
C TYR A 130 -29.71 -6.41 -4.47
N LYS A 131 -29.35 -7.14 -5.52
CA LYS A 131 -29.12 -8.58 -5.45
C LYS A 131 -28.00 -8.94 -4.47
N LYS A 132 -26.93 -8.15 -4.41
CA LYS A 132 -25.83 -8.34 -3.45
C LYS A 132 -26.29 -8.22 -2.00
N ILE A 133 -27.37 -7.49 -1.71
CA ILE A 133 -27.95 -7.38 -0.36
C ILE A 133 -28.58 -8.70 0.09
N PHE A 134 -29.10 -9.52 -0.83
CA PHE A 134 -29.67 -10.84 -0.54
C PHE A 134 -28.67 -11.96 -0.60
N THR A 135 -27.74 -11.85 -1.47
CA THR A 135 -26.66 -12.80 -1.55
C THR A 135 -25.63 -12.42 -0.50
N TYR A 136 -25.53 -13.19 0.58
CA TYR A 136 -24.26 -13.38 1.28
C TYR A 136 -23.30 -14.15 0.35
N LYS A 137 -23.28 -13.88 -0.95
CA LYS A 137 -22.17 -14.23 -1.82
C LYS A 137 -21.00 -13.45 -1.29
N ASN A 138 -19.87 -14.11 -1.17
CA ASN A 138 -18.59 -13.50 -0.86
C ASN A 138 -18.49 -12.18 -1.62
N THR A 139 -18.97 -11.11 -0.98
CA THR A 139 -18.89 -9.78 -1.53
C THR A 139 -17.60 -9.20 -1.01
N ASN A 140 -16.68 -8.91 -1.91
CA ASN A 140 -15.42 -8.30 -1.54
C ASN A 140 -15.68 -7.02 -0.72
N ASN A 141 -15.61 -7.14 0.60
CA ASN A 141 -15.82 -6.05 1.52
C ASN A 141 -14.61 -5.88 2.44
N ARG A 142 -13.60 -5.22 1.90
CA ARG A 142 -12.31 -4.95 2.55
C ARG A 142 -12.47 -4.29 3.92
N GLU A 143 -13.32 -3.28 4.01
CA GLU A 143 -13.53 -2.53 5.26
C GLU A 143 -14.17 -3.41 6.35
N GLN A 144 -15.17 -4.23 5.97
CA GLN A 144 -15.80 -5.15 6.90
C GLN A 144 -14.82 -6.20 7.40
N VAL A 145 -14.00 -6.77 6.52
CA VAL A 145 -12.99 -7.77 6.89
C VAL A 145 -11.96 -7.17 7.85
N GLN A 146 -11.50 -5.95 7.59
CA GLN A 146 -10.56 -5.25 8.48
C GLN A 146 -11.16 -5.01 9.87
N LYS A 147 -12.40 -4.50 9.95
CA LYS A 147 -13.09 -4.28 11.22
C LYS A 147 -13.31 -5.59 11.95
N SER A 148 -13.73 -6.63 11.24
CA SER A 148 -13.98 -7.95 11.82
C SER A 148 -12.70 -8.64 12.28
N ALA A 149 -11.58 -8.43 11.60
CA ALA A 149 -10.28 -8.93 12.04
C ALA A 149 -9.84 -8.32 13.38
N VAL A 150 -10.12 -7.03 13.60
CA VAL A 150 -9.87 -6.38 14.89
C VAL A 150 -10.76 -6.99 15.98
N VAL A 151 -12.06 -7.12 15.73
CA VAL A 151 -13.00 -7.72 16.68
C VAL A 151 -12.60 -9.16 17.00
N LEU A 152 -12.26 -9.95 15.99
CA LEU A 152 -11.77 -11.33 16.19
C LEU A 152 -10.49 -11.36 17.03
N ASN A 153 -9.55 -10.44 16.79
CA ASN A 153 -8.34 -10.35 17.60
C ASN A 153 -8.67 -10.09 19.08
N ASP A 154 -9.64 -9.21 19.36
CA ASP A 154 -10.07 -8.90 20.71
C ASP A 154 -10.80 -10.07 21.36
N MET A 155 -11.65 -10.80 20.60
CA MET A 155 -12.27 -12.05 21.05
C MET A 155 -11.22 -13.10 21.45
N LEU A 156 -10.19 -13.28 20.60
CA LEU A 156 -9.10 -14.24 20.88
C LEU A 156 -8.23 -13.80 22.05
N HIS A 157 -8.05 -12.47 22.21
CA HIS A 157 -7.36 -11.90 23.37
C HIS A 157 -8.10 -12.18 24.68
N ALA A 158 -9.40 -11.94 24.70
CA ALA A 158 -10.24 -12.23 25.87
C ALA A 158 -10.21 -13.72 26.27
N LYS A 159 -9.95 -14.63 25.32
CA LYS A 159 -9.79 -16.07 25.55
C LYS A 159 -8.32 -16.47 25.79
N GLU A 160 -7.44 -15.52 26.13
CA GLU A 160 -6.01 -15.72 26.47
C GLU A 160 -5.15 -16.35 25.35
N ILE A 161 -5.63 -16.38 24.11
CA ILE A 161 -4.84 -16.87 22.99
C ILE A 161 -3.76 -15.81 22.66
N ASN A 162 -2.50 -16.22 22.72
CA ASN A 162 -1.38 -15.29 22.53
C ASN A 162 -1.29 -14.75 21.08
N GLU A 163 -0.72 -13.56 20.92
CA GLU A 163 -0.66 -12.85 19.65
C GLU A 163 -0.02 -13.67 18.52
N ARG A 164 1.07 -14.39 18.79
CA ARG A 164 1.79 -15.22 17.82
C ARG A 164 0.94 -16.37 17.26
N THR A 165 0.03 -16.89 18.07
CA THR A 165 -0.85 -18.01 17.68
C THR A 165 -2.05 -17.55 16.87
N ARG A 166 -2.54 -16.30 17.08
CA ARG A 166 -3.82 -15.83 16.51
C ARG A 166 -3.85 -15.84 15.00
N SER A 167 -2.79 -15.40 14.33
CA SER A 167 -2.74 -15.38 12.85
C SER A 167 -2.88 -16.78 12.27
N GLN A 168 -2.09 -17.71 12.78
CA GLN A 168 -2.17 -19.11 12.36
C GLN A 168 -3.54 -19.72 12.70
N PHE A 169 -4.08 -19.41 13.88
CA PHE A 169 -5.41 -19.84 14.32
C PHE A 169 -6.50 -19.38 13.36
N GLY A 170 -6.54 -18.08 13.01
CA GLY A 170 -7.52 -17.53 12.08
C GLY A 170 -7.46 -18.18 10.69
N GLY A 171 -6.25 -18.36 10.15
CA GLY A 171 -6.06 -19.01 8.86
C GLY A 171 -6.49 -20.49 8.84
N THR A 172 -6.09 -21.23 9.86
CA THR A 172 -6.48 -22.64 9.98
C THR A 172 -8.00 -22.80 10.11
N LEU A 173 -8.67 -21.88 10.84
CA LEU A 173 -10.13 -21.91 10.93
C LEU A 173 -10.82 -21.54 9.61
N LEU A 174 -10.27 -20.65 8.80
CA LEU A 174 -10.83 -20.37 7.48
C LEU A 174 -10.78 -21.62 6.58
N LEU A 175 -9.68 -22.37 6.59
CA LEU A 175 -9.58 -23.66 5.90
C LEU A 175 -10.62 -24.67 6.40
N TYR A 176 -10.79 -24.77 7.71
CA TYR A 176 -11.80 -25.65 8.31
C TYR A 176 -13.23 -25.25 7.93
N ILE A 177 -13.56 -23.96 7.99
CA ILE A 177 -14.87 -23.44 7.57
C ILE A 177 -15.12 -23.78 6.10
N GLN A 178 -14.14 -23.57 5.23
CA GLN A 178 -14.24 -23.88 3.80
C GLN A 178 -14.50 -25.38 3.56
N ASP A 179 -13.82 -26.25 4.27
CA ASP A 179 -14.01 -27.71 4.17
C ASP A 179 -15.40 -28.14 4.66
N VAL A 180 -15.85 -27.58 5.80
CA VAL A 180 -17.20 -27.87 6.34
C VAL A 180 -18.29 -27.43 5.36
N LEU A 181 -18.17 -26.24 4.77
CA LEU A 181 -19.11 -25.73 3.77
C LEU A 181 -19.17 -26.65 2.55
N LYS A 182 -17.99 -27.07 2.06
CA LYS A 182 -17.87 -28.00 0.93
C LYS A 182 -18.50 -29.36 1.25
N LYS A 183 -18.18 -29.95 2.39
CA LYS A 183 -18.73 -31.26 2.85
C LYS A 183 -20.26 -31.22 3.01
N LYS A 184 -20.82 -30.06 3.38
CA LYS A 184 -22.27 -29.86 3.51
C LYS A 184 -22.96 -29.41 2.24
N GLY A 185 -22.22 -29.19 1.15
CA GLY A 185 -22.79 -28.71 -0.12
C GLY A 185 -23.33 -27.27 -0.06
N ILE A 186 -22.88 -26.47 0.91
CA ILE A 186 -23.29 -25.07 1.07
C ILE A 186 -22.44 -24.21 0.13
N SER A 187 -23.05 -23.74 -0.95
CA SER A 187 -22.40 -22.87 -1.94
C SER A 187 -22.70 -21.38 -1.71
N GLU A 188 -23.84 -21.09 -1.08
CA GLU A 188 -24.29 -19.75 -0.73
C GLU A 188 -24.63 -19.75 0.77
N ILE A 189 -24.18 -18.72 1.48
CA ILE A 189 -24.38 -18.59 2.92
C ILE A 189 -25.39 -17.47 3.17
N ASN A 190 -26.54 -17.81 3.70
CA ASN A 190 -27.55 -16.88 4.20
C ASN A 190 -27.81 -17.13 5.71
N ASP A 191 -28.77 -16.45 6.31
CA ASP A 191 -29.02 -16.61 7.75
C ASP A 191 -29.48 -18.03 8.12
N ASN A 192 -30.14 -18.78 7.23
CA ASN A 192 -30.55 -20.18 7.47
C ASN A 192 -29.32 -21.10 7.48
N GLU A 193 -28.38 -20.89 6.54
CA GLU A 193 -27.13 -21.65 6.54
C GLU A 193 -26.25 -21.31 7.76
N ILE A 194 -26.21 -20.04 8.19
CA ILE A 194 -25.55 -19.66 9.43
C ILE A 194 -26.19 -20.37 10.63
N GLN A 195 -27.52 -20.43 10.70
CA GLN A 195 -28.21 -21.16 11.78
C GLN A 195 -27.94 -22.67 11.71
N THR A 196 -27.89 -23.23 10.51
CA THR A 196 -27.52 -24.65 10.28
C THR A 196 -26.11 -24.94 10.77
N LEU A 197 -25.14 -24.04 10.47
CA LEU A 197 -23.76 -24.17 10.95
C LEU A 197 -23.66 -23.99 12.46
N TYR A 198 -24.41 -23.04 13.04
CA TYR A 198 -24.48 -22.82 14.48
C TYR A 198 -24.93 -24.13 15.17
N THR A 199 -26.03 -24.71 14.69
CA THR A 199 -26.59 -25.97 15.22
C THR A 199 -25.59 -27.14 15.04
N TYR A 200 -24.96 -27.22 13.88
CA TYR A 200 -23.98 -28.27 13.58
C TYR A 200 -22.79 -28.21 14.54
N TRP A 201 -22.12 -27.07 14.64
CA TRP A 201 -20.96 -26.92 15.54
C TRP A 201 -21.38 -27.01 17.01
N GLY A 202 -22.57 -26.53 17.37
CA GLY A 202 -23.13 -26.67 18.72
C GLY A 202 -23.44 -28.11 19.14
N SER A 203 -23.65 -29.00 18.18
CA SER A 203 -23.84 -30.44 18.45
C SER A 203 -22.52 -31.20 18.69
N LEU A 204 -21.39 -30.58 18.38
CA LEU A 204 -20.06 -31.18 18.55
C LEU A 204 -19.45 -30.79 19.90
N SER A 205 -18.70 -31.69 20.52
CA SER A 205 -17.82 -31.29 21.62
C SER A 205 -16.62 -30.51 21.12
N ALA A 206 -15.99 -29.71 21.98
CA ALA A 206 -14.76 -28.99 21.64
C ALA A 206 -13.65 -29.92 21.09
N LYS A 207 -13.56 -31.12 21.61
CA LYS A 207 -12.61 -32.13 21.13
C LYS A 207 -12.93 -32.60 19.71
N GLN A 208 -14.19 -32.77 19.36
CA GLN A 208 -14.60 -33.13 18.00
C GLN A 208 -14.35 -32.00 17.00
N ILE A 209 -14.53 -30.74 17.39
CA ILE A 209 -14.19 -29.60 16.57
C ILE A 209 -12.66 -29.57 16.30
N CYS A 210 -11.82 -29.71 17.31
CA CYS A 210 -10.38 -29.84 17.15
C CYS A 210 -9.98 -31.02 16.25
N SER A 211 -10.62 -32.19 16.40
CA SER A 211 -10.37 -33.34 15.53
C SER A 211 -10.77 -33.05 14.07
N GLY A 212 -11.90 -32.36 13.86
CA GLY A 212 -12.34 -31.92 12.52
C GLY A 212 -11.38 -30.95 11.86
N ILE A 213 -10.83 -30.01 12.63
CA ILE A 213 -9.78 -29.09 12.15
C ILE A 213 -8.54 -29.89 11.73
N GLN A 214 -8.10 -30.83 12.56
CA GLN A 214 -6.95 -31.68 12.28
C GLN A 214 -7.17 -32.53 11.03
N GLU A 215 -8.32 -33.18 10.89
CA GLU A 215 -8.70 -33.97 9.71
C GLU A 215 -8.70 -33.11 8.45
N THR A 216 -9.25 -31.89 8.50
CA THR A 216 -9.25 -30.96 7.36
C THR A 216 -7.83 -30.67 6.89
N ILE A 217 -6.93 -30.31 7.80
CA ILE A 217 -5.54 -29.99 7.44
C ILE A 217 -4.81 -31.26 6.97
N GLU A 218 -5.06 -32.41 7.58
CA GLU A 218 -4.47 -33.68 7.15
C GLU A 218 -4.85 -34.05 5.72
N ASN A 219 -6.11 -33.85 5.35
CA ASN A 219 -6.61 -34.08 3.98
C ASN A 219 -6.03 -33.09 2.99
N LEU A 220 -5.89 -31.81 3.36
CA LEU A 220 -5.27 -30.78 2.51
C LEU A 220 -3.77 -31.02 2.28
N LEU A 221 -3.11 -31.68 3.22
CA LEU A 221 -1.69 -32.05 3.15
C LEU A 221 -1.46 -33.47 2.64
N ASP A 222 -2.49 -34.12 2.12
CA ASP A 222 -2.31 -35.48 1.57
C ASP A 222 -1.36 -35.46 0.38
N GLY A 223 -0.38 -36.39 0.39
CA GLY A 223 0.71 -36.43 -0.60
C GLY A 223 1.76 -35.33 -0.52
N ALA A 224 1.64 -34.38 0.43
CA ALA A 224 2.61 -33.32 0.61
C ALA A 224 3.93 -33.84 1.21
N LYS A 225 5.06 -33.25 0.78
CA LYS A 225 6.38 -33.46 1.39
C LYS A 225 6.39 -32.92 2.82
N ASP A 226 7.18 -33.54 3.70
CA ASP A 226 7.33 -33.13 5.10
C ASP A 226 5.99 -32.92 5.83
N LYS A 227 5.00 -33.78 5.52
CA LYS A 227 3.63 -33.71 6.03
C LYS A 227 3.57 -33.52 7.55
N GLU A 228 4.38 -34.22 8.32
CA GLU A 228 4.39 -34.11 9.79
C GLU A 228 4.77 -32.70 10.26
N THR A 229 5.82 -32.10 9.68
CA THR A 229 6.25 -30.74 10.02
C THR A 229 5.17 -29.72 9.64
N LYS A 230 4.58 -29.86 8.46
CA LYS A 230 3.48 -29.00 8.00
C LYS A 230 2.27 -29.13 8.91
N MET A 231 1.85 -30.36 9.25
CA MET A 231 0.76 -30.62 10.20
C MET A 231 1.02 -29.93 11.55
N ARG A 232 2.22 -30.10 12.10
CA ARG A 232 2.60 -29.50 13.37
C ARG A 232 2.49 -27.97 13.33
N LEU A 233 3.01 -27.34 12.27
CA LEU A 233 3.09 -25.88 12.16
C LEU A 233 1.78 -25.23 11.72
N THR A 234 0.92 -25.92 10.98
CA THR A 234 -0.37 -25.37 10.53
C THR A 234 -1.50 -25.55 11.56
N CYS A 235 -1.60 -26.69 12.22
CA CYS A 235 -2.67 -26.93 13.20
C CYS A 235 -2.19 -27.56 14.52
N GLY A 236 -1.13 -28.39 14.53
CA GLY A 236 -0.70 -29.09 15.72
C GLY A 236 -0.35 -28.17 16.88
N ASN A 237 0.45 -27.13 16.63
CA ASN A 237 0.84 -26.14 17.64
C ASN A 237 -0.37 -25.35 18.17
N ILE A 238 -1.39 -25.12 17.32
CA ILE A 238 -2.63 -24.43 17.70
C ILE A 238 -3.42 -25.32 18.68
N ILE A 239 -3.70 -26.55 18.29
CA ILE A 239 -4.48 -27.52 19.09
C ILE A 239 -3.76 -27.85 20.39
N ALA A 240 -2.42 -27.88 20.38
CA ALA A 240 -1.60 -28.09 21.57
C ALA A 240 -1.58 -26.91 22.54
N ASN A 241 -1.93 -25.70 22.07
CA ASN A 241 -1.93 -24.47 22.86
C ASN A 241 -2.87 -24.58 24.06
N GLN A 242 -2.40 -24.21 25.26
CA GLN A 242 -3.16 -24.38 26.51
C GLN A 242 -4.42 -23.51 26.54
N ALA A 243 -4.40 -22.30 25.97
CA ALA A 243 -5.58 -21.45 25.90
C ALA A 243 -6.63 -22.06 24.95
N VAL A 244 -6.19 -22.60 23.80
CA VAL A 244 -7.10 -23.27 22.83
C VAL A 244 -7.74 -24.53 23.44
N LYS A 245 -6.98 -25.29 24.23
CA LYS A 245 -7.53 -26.49 24.95
C LYS A 245 -8.60 -26.14 25.98
N LYS A 246 -8.60 -24.92 26.50
CA LYS A 246 -9.61 -24.44 27.47
C LYS A 246 -10.91 -23.95 26.81
N LEU A 247 -10.91 -23.74 25.48
CA LEU A 247 -12.12 -23.30 24.80
C LEU A 247 -13.26 -24.29 24.95
N SER A 248 -14.40 -23.80 25.40
CA SER A 248 -15.66 -24.57 25.47
C SER A 248 -16.26 -24.73 24.07
N THR A 249 -17.22 -25.61 23.91
CA THR A 249 -18.00 -25.72 22.67
C THR A 249 -18.66 -24.37 22.31
N SER A 250 -19.18 -23.65 23.31
CA SER A 250 -19.78 -22.34 23.08
C SER A 250 -18.77 -21.32 22.53
N ASP A 251 -17.51 -21.33 23.05
CA ASP A 251 -16.45 -20.45 22.55
C ASP A 251 -16.10 -20.77 21.09
N TRP A 252 -16.01 -22.06 20.75
CA TRP A 252 -15.76 -22.51 19.39
C TRP A 252 -16.87 -22.08 18.44
N VAL A 253 -18.12 -22.25 18.82
CA VAL A 253 -19.29 -21.88 18.02
C VAL A 253 -19.30 -20.37 17.79
N GLU A 254 -19.09 -19.58 18.85
CA GLU A 254 -19.00 -18.12 18.76
C GLU A 254 -17.95 -17.67 17.73
N ILE A 255 -16.72 -18.21 17.83
CA ILE A 255 -15.63 -17.87 16.93
C ILE A 255 -15.94 -18.29 15.47
N LEU A 256 -16.36 -19.54 15.28
CA LEU A 256 -16.61 -20.10 13.94
C LEU A 256 -17.76 -19.40 13.22
N VAL A 257 -18.87 -19.13 13.93
CA VAL A 257 -20.01 -18.39 13.38
C VAL A 257 -19.63 -16.95 13.08
N PHE A 258 -18.92 -16.30 14.00
CA PHE A 258 -18.42 -14.94 13.77
C PHE A 258 -17.53 -14.87 12.52
N MET A 259 -16.55 -15.76 12.39
CA MET A 259 -15.66 -15.81 11.25
C MET A 259 -16.41 -16.09 9.94
N THR A 260 -17.37 -17.00 9.96
CA THR A 260 -18.17 -17.32 8.78
C THR A 260 -18.99 -16.12 8.34
N ARG A 261 -19.74 -15.50 9.28
CA ARG A 261 -20.65 -14.37 8.97
C ARG A 261 -19.91 -13.09 8.57
N ASN A 262 -18.81 -12.74 9.26
CA ASN A 262 -18.22 -11.40 9.17
C ASN A 262 -16.89 -11.37 8.40
N ILE A 263 -16.30 -12.51 8.10
CA ILE A 263 -15.02 -12.61 7.39
C ILE A 263 -15.20 -13.45 6.11
N TYR A 264 -15.55 -14.73 6.24
CA TYR A 264 -15.62 -15.64 5.10
C TYR A 264 -16.60 -15.17 4.02
N THR A 265 -17.82 -14.73 4.40
CA THR A 265 -18.83 -14.20 3.47
C THR A 265 -18.44 -12.87 2.81
N CYS A 266 -17.49 -12.15 3.40
CA CYS A 266 -16.98 -10.87 2.88
C CYS A 266 -15.76 -11.03 1.96
N ILE A 267 -15.42 -12.25 1.57
CA ILE A 267 -14.25 -12.56 0.73
C ILE A 267 -14.68 -13.50 -0.40
N ASP A 268 -14.68 -13.01 -1.64
CA ASP A 268 -14.84 -13.88 -2.81
C ASP A 268 -13.47 -14.38 -3.29
N THR A 269 -13.04 -15.51 -2.77
CA THR A 269 -11.75 -16.12 -3.11
C THR A 269 -11.58 -16.50 -4.59
N LYS A 270 -12.62 -16.37 -5.41
CA LYS A 270 -12.55 -16.60 -6.87
C LYS A 270 -12.14 -15.34 -7.64
N THR A 271 -12.16 -14.18 -6.99
CA THR A 271 -11.80 -12.90 -7.59
C THR A 271 -10.42 -12.44 -7.11
N ILE A 272 -9.76 -11.60 -7.90
CA ILE A 272 -8.47 -10.96 -7.55
C ILE A 272 -8.63 -10.17 -6.26
N GLU A 273 -9.64 -9.32 -6.21
CA GLU A 273 -9.91 -8.47 -5.05
C GLU A 273 -10.14 -9.30 -3.77
N GLY A 274 -10.85 -10.42 -3.88
CA GLY A 274 -11.08 -11.30 -2.74
C GLY A 274 -9.80 -12.00 -2.28
N GLN A 275 -8.92 -12.37 -3.20
CA GLN A 275 -7.61 -12.92 -2.86
C GLN A 275 -6.75 -11.90 -2.11
N ASP A 276 -6.78 -10.63 -2.54
CA ASP A 276 -6.08 -9.54 -1.86
C ASP A 276 -6.66 -9.27 -0.46
N ILE A 277 -7.99 -9.32 -0.31
CA ILE A 277 -8.66 -9.15 0.98
C ILE A 277 -8.29 -10.29 1.94
N LEU A 278 -8.20 -11.51 1.45
CA LEU A 278 -7.78 -12.67 2.25
C LEU A 278 -6.34 -12.49 2.77
N ASN A 279 -5.43 -12.05 1.90
CA ASN A 279 -4.06 -11.74 2.29
C ASN A 279 -4.00 -10.60 3.33
N GLN A 280 -4.82 -9.57 3.17
CA GLN A 280 -4.93 -8.46 4.10
C GLN A 280 -5.49 -8.88 5.48
N PHE A 281 -6.39 -9.85 5.52
CA PHE A 281 -6.86 -10.45 6.78
C PHE A 281 -5.68 -11.00 7.58
N PHE A 282 -4.77 -11.74 6.95
CA PHE A 282 -3.56 -12.25 7.61
C PHE A 282 -2.62 -11.15 8.07
N THR A 283 -2.37 -10.16 7.24
CA THR A 283 -1.50 -9.02 7.61
C THR A 283 -2.06 -8.21 8.76
N THR A 284 -3.38 -8.12 8.91
CA THR A 284 -4.01 -7.44 10.04
C THR A 284 -3.67 -8.12 11.37
N PHE A 285 -3.68 -9.45 11.43
CA PHE A 285 -3.25 -10.17 12.63
C PHE A 285 -1.75 -10.04 12.90
N ASN A 286 -0.94 -10.06 11.85
CA ASN A 286 0.52 -9.93 11.96
C ASN A 286 0.97 -8.57 12.51
N LYS A 287 0.19 -7.50 12.32
CA LYS A 287 0.45 -6.18 12.92
C LYS A 287 0.56 -6.21 14.44
N TYR A 288 -0.11 -7.13 15.10
CA TYR A 288 -0.06 -7.29 16.55
C TYR A 288 1.13 -8.13 17.02
N VAL A 289 1.64 -9.02 16.16
CA VAL A 289 2.83 -9.86 16.45
C VAL A 289 4.12 -9.06 16.38
N GLY A 290 4.21 -8.06 15.50
CA GLY A 290 5.44 -7.31 15.19
C GLY A 290 5.99 -6.41 16.31
N LYS A 291 5.29 -6.23 17.44
CA LYS A 291 5.82 -5.47 18.58
C LYS A 291 6.92 -6.21 19.35
N THR A 292 7.00 -7.50 19.21
CA THR A 292 7.95 -8.37 19.96
C THR A 292 9.17 -8.78 19.13
N ASP A 293 9.10 -8.69 17.80
CA ASP A 293 10.21 -9.08 16.91
C ASP A 293 10.62 -7.92 16.00
N LYS A 294 11.68 -7.21 16.42
CA LYS A 294 12.21 -6.01 15.74
C LYS A 294 12.75 -6.27 14.32
N ASN A 295 12.85 -7.53 13.90
CA ASN A 295 13.51 -7.95 12.67
C ASN A 295 12.55 -8.38 11.55
N GLN A 296 11.22 -8.45 11.81
CA GLN A 296 10.23 -8.83 10.79
C GLN A 296 9.37 -7.61 10.44
N ALA A 297 9.59 -7.05 9.25
CA ALA A 297 8.73 -6.03 8.66
C ALA A 297 7.86 -6.68 7.58
N TYR A 298 6.56 -6.79 7.84
CA TYR A 298 5.62 -7.29 6.83
C TYR A 298 5.41 -6.24 5.73
N THR A 299 5.54 -6.67 4.49
CA THR A 299 5.28 -5.81 3.34
C THR A 299 3.80 -5.45 3.27
N PRO A 300 3.43 -4.16 3.16
CA PRO A 300 2.05 -3.78 2.91
C PRO A 300 1.53 -4.36 1.59
N ASP A 301 0.31 -4.85 1.58
CA ASP A 301 -0.27 -5.56 0.42
C ASP A 301 -0.22 -4.74 -0.87
N HIS A 302 -0.58 -3.46 -0.80
CA HIS A 302 -0.58 -2.57 -1.96
C HIS A 302 0.83 -2.36 -2.55
N ILE A 303 1.87 -2.33 -1.70
CA ILE A 303 3.27 -2.25 -2.18
C ILE A 303 3.70 -3.58 -2.81
N GLY A 304 3.30 -4.70 -2.21
CA GLY A 304 3.56 -6.03 -2.78
C GLY A 304 2.90 -6.21 -4.14
N GLU A 305 1.64 -5.84 -4.27
CA GLU A 305 0.88 -5.87 -5.53
C GLU A 305 1.56 -5.04 -6.61
N TRP A 306 1.95 -3.81 -6.29
CA TRP A 306 2.67 -2.93 -7.20
C TRP A 306 4.04 -3.51 -7.60
N MET A 307 4.82 -4.07 -6.67
CA MET A 307 6.11 -4.72 -6.98
C MET A 307 5.93 -5.86 -7.98
N VAL A 308 4.95 -6.73 -7.75
CA VAL A 308 4.62 -7.84 -8.68
C VAL A 308 4.12 -7.31 -10.03
N ALA A 309 3.39 -6.17 -10.04
CA ALA A 309 2.94 -5.54 -11.29
C ALA A 309 4.08 -4.99 -12.16
N MET A 310 5.17 -4.53 -11.53
CA MET A 310 6.36 -4.07 -12.25
C MET A 310 7.15 -5.20 -12.91
N LEU A 311 7.07 -6.41 -12.38
CA LEU A 311 7.83 -7.56 -12.86
C LEU A 311 7.22 -8.26 -14.09
N ASN A 312 6.06 -7.80 -14.58
CA ASN A 312 5.36 -8.35 -15.75
C ASN A 312 5.08 -9.86 -15.65
N VAL A 313 4.63 -10.29 -14.48
CA VAL A 313 4.26 -11.69 -14.20
C VAL A 313 3.16 -12.17 -15.17
N ASN A 314 3.36 -13.33 -15.77
CA ASN A 314 2.45 -13.97 -16.72
C ASN A 314 2.44 -15.50 -16.55
N GLU A 315 1.73 -16.22 -17.40
CA GLU A 315 1.54 -17.68 -17.33
C GLU A 315 2.84 -18.52 -17.50
N ASN A 316 3.91 -17.92 -18.00
CA ASN A 316 5.22 -18.56 -18.17
C ASN A 316 6.22 -18.17 -17.06
N THR A 317 5.78 -17.39 -16.09
CA THR A 317 6.62 -16.96 -14.97
C THR A 317 6.86 -18.14 -14.03
N ILE A 318 8.10 -18.28 -13.59
CA ILE A 318 8.46 -19.06 -12.41
C ILE A 318 9.00 -18.06 -11.41
N ILE A 319 8.19 -17.77 -10.37
CA ILE A 319 8.55 -16.80 -9.35
C ILE A 319 9.14 -17.49 -8.12
N ALA A 320 10.21 -16.91 -7.59
CA ALA A 320 10.77 -17.30 -6.31
C ALA A 320 10.86 -16.12 -5.34
N ASP A 321 10.42 -16.34 -4.10
CA ASP A 321 10.67 -15.44 -2.98
C ASP A 321 11.55 -16.17 -1.95
N PRO A 322 12.86 -15.92 -1.94
CA PRO A 322 13.79 -16.62 -1.04
C PRO A 322 13.72 -16.17 0.41
N THR A 323 12.85 -15.20 0.73
CA THR A 323 12.59 -14.66 2.09
C THR A 323 11.11 -14.41 2.29
N CYS A 324 10.27 -15.42 1.95
CA CYS A 324 8.86 -15.20 1.65
C CYS A 324 7.96 -14.78 2.83
N GLY A 325 8.41 -14.92 4.08
CA GLY A 325 7.58 -14.61 5.23
C GLY A 325 6.26 -15.37 5.21
N SER A 326 5.14 -14.66 5.20
CA SER A 326 3.79 -15.24 5.08
C SER A 326 3.38 -15.60 3.64
N GLY A 327 4.24 -15.38 2.64
CA GLY A 327 3.97 -15.69 1.23
C GLY A 327 3.15 -14.65 0.47
N SER A 328 3.05 -13.43 0.96
CA SER A 328 2.20 -12.38 0.37
C SER A 328 2.54 -12.09 -1.09
N PHE A 329 3.82 -11.90 -1.45
CA PHE A 329 4.24 -11.69 -2.84
C PHE A 329 3.85 -12.87 -3.75
N LEU A 330 4.00 -14.09 -3.24
CA LEU A 330 3.70 -15.30 -3.99
C LEU A 330 2.21 -15.46 -4.28
N VAL A 331 1.35 -15.10 -3.32
CA VAL A 331 -0.11 -15.05 -3.53
C VAL A 331 -0.45 -14.07 -4.63
N GLN A 332 0.06 -12.85 -4.56
CA GLN A 332 -0.22 -11.81 -5.54
C GLN A 332 0.29 -12.19 -6.94
N ALA A 333 1.46 -12.82 -7.02
CA ALA A 333 1.97 -13.34 -8.27
C ALA A 333 1.06 -14.46 -8.83
N SER A 334 0.63 -15.40 -7.99
CA SER A 334 -0.25 -16.49 -8.40
C SER A 334 -1.56 -15.98 -8.98
N VAL A 335 -2.15 -14.95 -8.38
CA VAL A 335 -3.38 -14.32 -8.88
C VAL A 335 -3.15 -13.71 -10.27
N LYS A 336 -2.01 -13.04 -10.49
CA LYS A 336 -1.67 -12.48 -11.82
C LYS A 336 -1.41 -13.56 -12.86
N GLU A 337 -0.67 -14.62 -12.52
CA GLU A 337 -0.44 -15.76 -13.40
C GLU A 337 -1.76 -16.48 -13.77
N MET A 338 -2.63 -16.72 -12.76
CA MET A 338 -3.95 -17.33 -13.00
C MET A 338 -4.80 -16.51 -13.97
N ASN A 339 -4.77 -15.18 -13.84
CA ASN A 339 -5.48 -14.29 -14.76
C ASN A 339 -4.88 -14.28 -16.16
N ALA A 340 -3.55 -14.36 -16.26
CA ALA A 340 -2.89 -14.48 -17.56
C ALA A 340 -3.32 -15.77 -18.27
N CYS A 341 -3.43 -16.89 -17.54
CA CYS A 341 -3.93 -18.16 -18.08
C CYS A 341 -5.32 -18.05 -18.72
N ASN A 342 -6.17 -17.14 -18.24
CA ASN A 342 -7.54 -16.97 -18.75
C ASN A 342 -7.63 -16.15 -20.05
N ARG A 343 -6.55 -15.47 -20.49
CA ARG A 343 -6.66 -14.42 -21.51
C ARG A 343 -6.56 -14.89 -22.96
N ASN A 344 -5.81 -15.94 -23.27
CA ASN A 344 -5.38 -16.20 -24.67
C ASN A 344 -5.39 -17.65 -25.12
N VAL A 345 -6.05 -18.59 -24.43
CA VAL A 345 -5.83 -20.01 -24.68
C VAL A 345 -7.15 -20.78 -24.68
N THR A 346 -7.16 -21.94 -25.29
CA THR A 346 -8.29 -22.88 -25.18
C THR A 346 -8.49 -23.26 -23.69
N GLU A 347 -9.70 -23.60 -23.28
CA GLU A 347 -10.00 -24.00 -21.88
C GLU A 347 -9.04 -25.09 -21.36
N THR A 348 -8.69 -26.07 -22.24
CA THR A 348 -7.78 -27.16 -21.88
C THR A 348 -6.37 -26.66 -21.54
N GLU A 349 -5.86 -25.72 -22.31
CA GLU A 349 -4.52 -25.13 -22.11
C GLU A 349 -4.51 -24.19 -20.92
N ALA A 350 -5.56 -23.40 -20.72
CA ALA A 350 -5.74 -22.57 -19.55
C ALA A 350 -5.70 -23.40 -18.26
N GLU A 351 -6.43 -24.50 -18.19
CA GLU A 351 -6.40 -25.39 -17.02
C GLU A 351 -5.04 -26.07 -16.83
N LYS A 352 -4.37 -26.49 -17.89
CA LYS A 352 -3.01 -27.04 -17.80
C LYS A 352 -2.02 -26.02 -17.22
N ASN A 353 -2.11 -24.76 -17.65
CA ASN A 353 -1.25 -23.68 -17.13
C ASN A 353 -1.61 -23.33 -15.69
N LYS A 354 -2.89 -23.26 -15.32
CA LYS A 354 -3.33 -23.07 -13.94
C LYS A 354 -2.80 -24.17 -13.01
N ILE A 355 -2.77 -25.42 -13.46
CA ILE A 355 -2.16 -26.53 -12.70
C ILE A 355 -0.66 -26.26 -12.48
N LYS A 356 0.08 -25.79 -13.50
CA LYS A 356 1.50 -25.43 -13.32
C LYS A 356 1.68 -24.31 -12.29
N VAL A 357 0.86 -23.25 -12.35
CA VAL A 357 0.88 -22.16 -11.38
C VAL A 357 0.69 -22.72 -9.97
N ARG A 358 -0.35 -23.55 -9.76
CA ARG A 358 -0.65 -24.13 -8.45
C ARG A 358 0.44 -25.05 -7.91
N THR A 359 1.23 -25.69 -8.75
CA THR A 359 2.12 -26.79 -8.35
C THR A 359 3.60 -26.56 -8.57
N LYS A 360 4.00 -25.65 -9.46
CA LYS A 360 5.40 -25.52 -9.90
C LYS A 360 5.91 -24.08 -10.00
N ASN A 361 5.08 -23.13 -10.44
CA ASN A 361 5.55 -21.79 -10.77
C ASN A 361 5.79 -20.91 -9.53
N ILE A 362 5.13 -21.22 -8.42
CA ILE A 362 5.18 -20.43 -7.19
C ILE A 362 6.14 -21.11 -6.21
N CYS A 363 7.20 -20.43 -5.80
CA CYS A 363 8.22 -20.98 -4.93
C CYS A 363 8.65 -19.99 -3.84
N GLY A 364 8.68 -20.44 -2.59
CA GLY A 364 9.11 -19.65 -1.44
C GLY A 364 10.10 -20.39 -0.55
N ILE A 365 10.96 -19.64 0.13
CA ILE A 365 11.84 -20.13 1.18
C ILE A 365 11.60 -19.29 2.41
N GLU A 366 11.34 -19.94 3.54
CA GLU A 366 11.21 -19.29 4.82
C GLU A 366 11.94 -20.11 5.89
N LYS A 367 12.66 -19.42 6.74
CA LYS A 367 13.48 -20.05 7.78
C LYS A 367 12.77 -20.15 9.12
N GLU A 368 11.92 -19.17 9.41
CA GLU A 368 11.24 -19.06 10.69
C GLU A 368 9.96 -19.92 10.68
N GLU A 369 9.84 -20.84 11.63
CA GLU A 369 8.76 -21.86 11.64
C GLU A 369 7.34 -21.25 11.67
N ILE A 370 7.14 -20.15 12.41
CA ILE A 370 5.82 -19.50 12.51
C ILE A 370 5.43 -18.87 11.17
N ALA A 371 6.35 -18.13 10.56
CA ALA A 371 6.13 -17.52 9.25
C ALA A 371 5.94 -18.59 8.17
N TYR A 372 6.70 -19.67 8.22
CA TYR A 372 6.53 -20.83 7.34
C TYR A 372 5.12 -21.46 7.48
N GLY A 373 4.66 -21.67 8.71
CA GLY A 373 3.30 -22.19 8.96
C GLY A 373 2.23 -21.28 8.39
N LEU A 374 2.39 -19.96 8.53
CA LEU A 374 1.52 -18.95 7.92
C LEU A 374 1.55 -19.02 6.40
N ALA A 375 2.75 -19.12 5.80
CA ALA A 375 2.91 -19.23 4.35
C ALA A 375 2.21 -20.47 3.79
N ILE A 376 2.38 -21.63 4.42
CA ILE A 376 1.70 -22.89 4.03
C ILE A 376 0.18 -22.69 4.07
N THR A 377 -0.33 -22.14 5.18
CA THR A 377 -1.79 -21.91 5.33
C THR A 377 -2.29 -20.94 4.26
N ASN A 378 -1.53 -19.88 3.99
CA ASN A 378 -1.85 -18.91 2.96
C ASN A 378 -1.87 -19.54 1.56
N MET A 379 -0.87 -20.36 1.22
CA MET A 379 -0.85 -21.10 -0.04
C MET A 379 -2.07 -22.00 -0.19
N MET A 380 -2.39 -22.80 0.84
CA MET A 380 -3.56 -23.70 0.82
C MET A 380 -4.88 -22.95 0.62
N LEU A 381 -5.06 -21.82 1.29
CA LEU A 381 -6.26 -20.97 1.15
C LEU A 381 -6.43 -20.42 -0.28
N HIS A 382 -5.32 -20.17 -0.98
CA HIS A 382 -5.30 -19.70 -2.36
C HIS A 382 -5.25 -20.85 -3.39
N GLY A 383 -5.35 -22.10 -2.93
CA GLY A 383 -5.34 -23.29 -3.80
C GLY A 383 -3.97 -23.57 -4.43
N ILE A 384 -2.89 -23.06 -3.83
CA ILE A 384 -1.50 -23.31 -4.23
C ILE A 384 -0.97 -24.49 -3.40
N SER A 385 -0.12 -25.32 -4.00
CA SER A 385 0.48 -26.46 -3.30
C SER A 385 1.26 -26.02 -2.07
N SER A 386 1.08 -26.72 -0.96
CA SER A 386 1.90 -26.54 0.25
C SER A 386 3.38 -26.85 0.02
N ASP A 387 3.74 -27.59 -1.05
CA ASP A 387 5.12 -27.89 -1.43
C ASP A 387 5.82 -26.71 -2.14
N SER A 388 5.08 -25.65 -2.43
CA SER A 388 5.63 -24.40 -2.96
C SER A 388 6.56 -23.69 -1.97
N ILE A 389 6.42 -23.96 -0.67
CA ILE A 389 7.24 -23.33 0.36
C ILE A 389 8.19 -24.33 1.00
N ARG A 390 9.46 -23.91 1.17
CA ARG A 390 10.49 -24.67 1.87
C ARG A 390 10.82 -24.07 3.22
N LEU A 391 10.92 -24.89 4.25
CA LEU A 391 11.46 -24.52 5.56
C LEU A 391 13.00 -24.65 5.52
N ALA A 392 13.70 -23.58 5.22
CA ALA A 392 15.15 -23.57 5.10
C ALA A 392 15.74 -22.16 5.19
N SER A 393 17.04 -22.05 5.42
CA SER A 393 17.76 -20.79 5.14
C SER A 393 17.89 -20.58 3.63
N THR A 394 17.70 -19.35 3.16
CA THR A 394 17.93 -18.97 1.75
C THR A 394 19.31 -19.45 1.26
N PHE A 395 20.34 -19.25 2.09
CA PHE A 395 21.73 -19.58 1.72
C PHE A 395 22.01 -21.08 1.62
N ASP A 396 21.15 -21.93 2.19
CA ASP A 396 21.27 -23.39 2.07
C ASP A 396 20.55 -23.93 0.83
N CYS A 397 19.82 -23.08 0.09
CA CYS A 397 19.00 -23.48 -1.05
C CYS A 397 19.62 -23.15 -2.42
N PHE A 398 20.95 -22.96 -2.51
CA PHE A 398 21.63 -22.57 -3.75
C PHE A 398 21.30 -23.51 -4.92
N GLU A 399 21.60 -24.80 -4.78
CA GLU A 399 21.35 -25.80 -5.83
C GLU A 399 19.86 -25.94 -6.19
N TYR A 400 19.00 -25.82 -5.21
CA TYR A 400 17.56 -25.81 -5.45
C TYR A 400 17.14 -24.64 -6.33
N LEU A 401 17.57 -23.42 -6.01
CA LEU A 401 17.23 -22.21 -6.76
C LEU A 401 17.84 -22.23 -8.18
N VAL A 402 19.06 -22.74 -8.34
CA VAL A 402 19.68 -22.94 -9.67
C VAL A 402 18.83 -23.88 -10.52
N THR A 403 18.40 -25.01 -9.95
CA THR A 403 17.59 -26.04 -10.65
C THR A 403 16.16 -25.57 -10.91
N LEU A 404 15.60 -24.75 -10.05
CA LEU A 404 14.26 -24.20 -10.18
C LEU A 404 14.11 -23.38 -11.46
N GLY A 405 15.15 -22.66 -11.86
CA GLY A 405 15.12 -21.83 -13.06
C GLY A 405 14.15 -20.64 -12.98
N ALA A 406 13.97 -20.06 -11.81
CA ALA A 406 13.09 -18.90 -11.65
C ALA A 406 13.55 -17.72 -12.52
N ASN A 407 12.60 -17.11 -13.24
CA ASN A 407 12.84 -15.94 -14.08
C ASN A 407 12.34 -14.64 -13.43
N VAL A 408 11.63 -14.75 -12.30
CA VAL A 408 11.21 -13.62 -11.48
C VAL A 408 11.53 -13.90 -10.02
N TYR A 409 12.05 -12.88 -9.33
CA TYR A 409 12.32 -12.91 -7.90
C TYR A 409 11.66 -11.69 -7.22
N THR A 410 11.11 -11.92 -6.02
CA THR A 410 10.66 -10.88 -5.11
C THR A 410 11.31 -11.09 -3.76
N MET A 411 11.67 -10.03 -3.06
CA MET A 411 12.27 -10.16 -1.73
C MET A 411 11.96 -8.95 -0.84
N ASN A 412 11.70 -9.24 0.44
CA ASN A 412 11.86 -8.31 1.55
C ASN A 412 12.78 -8.97 2.58
N PRO A 413 14.11 -8.96 2.37
CA PRO A 413 15.05 -9.71 3.19
C PRO A 413 15.21 -9.10 4.59
N PRO A 414 15.65 -9.87 5.59
CA PRO A 414 15.96 -9.34 6.91
C PRO A 414 17.20 -8.42 6.82
N TYR A 415 17.02 -7.13 7.16
CA TYR A 415 18.08 -6.10 7.05
C TYR A 415 19.23 -6.26 8.08
N ASN A 416 18.99 -7.01 9.14
CA ASN A 416 19.97 -7.32 10.18
C ASN A 416 20.14 -8.84 10.30
N ALA A 417 20.31 -9.53 9.18
CA ALA A 417 20.54 -10.97 9.18
C ALA A 417 21.77 -11.32 10.01
N ILE A 418 21.70 -12.43 10.76
CA ILE A 418 22.82 -12.87 11.60
C ILE A 418 24.00 -13.28 10.70
N ALA A 419 25.13 -12.61 10.86
CA ALA A 419 26.28 -12.77 10.00
C ALA A 419 26.84 -14.21 9.93
N SER A 420 26.77 -14.97 11.02
CA SER A 420 27.23 -16.37 11.03
C SER A 420 26.42 -17.31 10.13
N MET A 421 25.22 -16.90 9.71
CA MET A 421 24.36 -17.64 8.79
C MET A 421 24.61 -17.32 7.31
N ILE A 422 25.37 -16.26 7.06
CA ILE A 422 25.73 -15.83 5.70
C ILE A 422 27.01 -16.59 5.29
N PRO A 423 27.07 -17.16 4.08
CA PRO A 423 28.24 -17.90 3.62
C PRO A 423 29.52 -17.07 3.69
N GLU A 424 30.62 -17.73 4.03
CA GLU A 424 31.91 -17.06 4.23
C GLU A 424 32.38 -16.29 2.99
N LYS A 425 32.08 -16.80 1.78
CA LYS A 425 32.45 -16.13 0.53
C LYS A 425 31.96 -14.68 0.42
N TYR A 426 30.83 -14.33 1.05
CA TYR A 426 30.34 -12.96 1.11
C TYR A 426 30.96 -12.19 2.28
N ARG A 427 31.11 -12.83 3.45
CA ARG A 427 31.67 -12.18 4.65
C ARG A 427 33.13 -11.75 4.48
N ILE A 428 33.91 -12.48 3.71
CA ILE A 428 35.31 -12.12 3.38
C ILE A 428 35.35 -10.76 2.66
N LYS A 429 34.38 -10.46 1.82
CA LYS A 429 34.27 -9.19 1.09
C LYS A 429 33.94 -7.99 1.98
N TRP A 430 33.52 -8.22 3.23
CA TRP A 430 33.22 -7.14 4.16
C TRP A 430 34.45 -6.43 4.75
N GLY A 431 35.63 -6.86 4.42
CA GLY A 431 36.89 -6.23 4.82
C GLY A 431 37.01 -6.09 6.35
N LYS A 432 37.10 -4.86 6.84
CA LYS A 432 37.20 -4.58 8.30
C LYS A 432 35.96 -5.04 9.08
N MET A 433 34.81 -5.18 8.44
CA MET A 433 33.54 -5.61 9.06
C MET A 433 33.32 -7.14 8.99
N LYS A 434 34.28 -7.94 8.56
CA LYS A 434 34.15 -9.40 8.44
C LYS A 434 33.69 -10.13 9.71
N ASN A 435 33.91 -9.52 10.87
CA ASN A 435 33.52 -10.04 12.19
C ASN A 435 32.25 -9.36 12.75
N ALA A 436 31.50 -8.63 11.94
CA ALA A 436 30.22 -8.07 12.35
C ALA A 436 29.28 -9.17 12.83
N LYS A 437 28.43 -8.89 13.80
CA LYS A 437 27.42 -9.82 14.32
C LYS A 437 26.21 -9.92 13.39
N GLU A 438 25.90 -8.83 12.69
CA GLU A 438 24.79 -8.68 11.75
C GLU A 438 25.34 -8.30 10.36
N ASP A 439 24.53 -8.52 9.35
CA ASP A 439 24.81 -8.15 7.96
C ASP A 439 25.08 -6.63 7.81
N PRO A 440 26.33 -6.22 7.50
CA PRO A 440 26.64 -4.81 7.30
C PRO A 440 26.16 -4.28 5.95
N THR A 441 25.77 -5.17 5.01
CA THR A 441 25.22 -4.80 3.70
C THR A 441 23.72 -4.50 3.74
N LYS A 442 23.08 -4.72 4.91
CA LYS A 442 21.66 -4.43 5.14
C LYS A 442 20.71 -5.07 4.14
N GLY A 443 20.98 -6.33 3.78
CA GLY A 443 20.15 -7.13 2.89
C GLY A 443 20.69 -7.26 1.46
N LEU A 444 21.67 -6.47 1.01
CA LEU A 444 22.27 -6.63 -0.33
C LEU A 444 22.92 -7.99 -0.53
N VAL A 445 23.39 -8.65 0.51
CA VAL A 445 23.95 -10.00 0.42
C VAL A 445 22.96 -11.03 -0.13
N PHE A 446 21.67 -10.85 0.09
CA PHE A 446 20.63 -11.71 -0.50
C PHE A 446 20.51 -11.47 -2.00
N VAL A 447 20.63 -10.21 -2.46
CA VAL A 447 20.67 -9.88 -3.89
C VAL A 447 21.90 -10.47 -4.54
N GLN A 448 23.10 -10.36 -3.91
CA GLN A 448 24.33 -10.99 -4.38
C GLN A 448 24.19 -12.52 -4.49
N PHE A 449 23.52 -13.14 -3.51
CA PHE A 449 23.26 -14.57 -3.52
C PHE A 449 22.38 -15.00 -4.71
N ILE A 450 21.29 -14.28 -4.99
CA ILE A 450 20.42 -14.58 -6.13
C ILE A 450 21.11 -14.26 -7.46
N SER A 451 21.93 -13.23 -7.53
CA SER A 451 22.81 -12.97 -8.69
C SER A 451 23.73 -14.16 -8.97
N ASP A 452 24.37 -14.71 -7.93
CA ASP A 452 25.20 -15.91 -8.07
C ASP A 452 24.41 -17.14 -8.55
N VAL A 453 23.15 -17.30 -8.09
CA VAL A 453 22.24 -18.36 -8.53
C VAL A 453 21.99 -18.25 -10.04
N VAL A 454 21.63 -17.06 -10.53
CA VAL A 454 21.38 -16.81 -11.95
C VAL A 454 22.67 -17.01 -12.78
N LYS A 455 23.80 -16.56 -12.26
CA LYS A 455 25.12 -16.75 -12.91
C LYS A 455 25.48 -18.22 -13.05
N GLU A 456 25.31 -19.04 -12.02
CA GLU A 456 25.57 -20.48 -12.07
C GLU A 456 24.57 -21.18 -13.02
N ARG A 457 23.29 -20.80 -13.01
CA ARG A 457 22.29 -21.28 -13.96
C ARG A 457 22.74 -21.02 -15.40
N ASN A 458 23.14 -19.79 -15.71
CA ASN A 458 23.57 -19.40 -17.06
C ASN A 458 24.83 -20.14 -17.51
N LYS A 459 25.77 -20.37 -16.58
CA LYS A 459 26.92 -21.20 -16.85
C LYS A 459 26.49 -22.62 -17.27
N ARG A 460 25.57 -23.25 -16.54
CA ARG A 460 25.06 -24.61 -16.88
C ARG A 460 24.28 -24.62 -18.20
N LEU A 461 23.53 -23.57 -18.51
CA LEU A 461 22.86 -23.44 -19.81
C LEU A 461 23.88 -23.37 -20.95
N CYS A 462 24.91 -22.55 -20.82
CA CYS A 462 25.98 -22.45 -21.80
C CYS A 462 26.73 -23.78 -21.98
N GLU A 463 27.00 -24.51 -20.90
CA GLU A 463 27.61 -25.86 -20.95
C GLU A 463 26.74 -26.88 -21.71
N GLN A 464 25.42 -26.66 -21.76
CA GLN A 464 24.44 -27.46 -22.53
C GLN A 464 24.22 -26.91 -23.95
N GLY A 465 24.93 -25.86 -24.36
CA GLY A 465 24.77 -25.23 -25.68
C GLY A 465 23.51 -24.34 -25.78
N LEU A 466 22.90 -23.98 -24.67
CA LEU A 466 21.74 -23.09 -24.58
C LEU A 466 22.20 -21.64 -24.33
N ALA A 467 21.36 -20.70 -24.77
CA ALA A 467 21.61 -19.28 -24.51
C ALA A 467 21.41 -18.94 -23.00
N PRO A 468 22.21 -18.01 -22.45
CA PRO A 468 21.97 -17.49 -21.11
C PRO A 468 20.62 -16.78 -21.04
N GLU A 469 19.97 -16.82 -19.87
CA GLU A 469 18.70 -16.22 -19.60
C GLU A 469 18.83 -15.14 -18.53
N THR A 470 18.06 -14.07 -18.64
CA THR A 470 17.94 -13.06 -17.60
C THR A 470 16.80 -13.40 -16.64
N ALA A 471 16.90 -12.87 -15.43
CA ALA A 471 15.82 -12.91 -14.47
C ALA A 471 15.57 -11.49 -13.91
N ARG A 472 14.33 -11.19 -13.54
CA ARG A 472 14.01 -9.90 -12.93
C ARG A 472 13.84 -10.06 -11.41
N LEU A 473 14.38 -9.14 -10.66
CA LEU A 473 14.29 -9.10 -9.21
C LEU A 473 13.72 -7.76 -8.75
N ALA A 474 12.68 -7.79 -7.92
CA ALA A 474 12.26 -6.62 -7.13
C ALA A 474 12.56 -6.89 -5.65
N VAL A 475 13.26 -5.97 -5.01
CA VAL A 475 13.69 -6.10 -3.62
C VAL A 475 13.43 -4.83 -2.83
N LEU A 476 12.91 -4.98 -1.60
CA LEU A 476 12.80 -3.91 -0.63
C LEU A 476 14.09 -3.85 0.20
N LEU A 477 14.70 -2.68 0.27
CA LEU A 477 15.94 -2.47 1.03
C LEU A 477 15.86 -1.14 1.79
N PRO A 478 16.60 -0.97 2.90
CA PRO A 478 16.68 0.32 3.57
C PRO A 478 17.30 1.39 2.68
N VAL A 479 16.81 2.62 2.76
CA VAL A 479 17.40 3.79 2.07
C VAL A 479 18.91 3.92 2.30
N ALA A 480 19.42 3.48 3.46
CA ALA A 480 20.85 3.47 3.76
C ALA A 480 21.69 2.66 2.75
N VAL A 481 21.10 1.61 2.15
CA VAL A 481 21.74 0.80 1.08
C VAL A 481 21.87 1.62 -0.19
N ALA A 482 20.80 2.30 -0.58
CA ALA A 482 20.80 3.15 -1.78
C ALA A 482 21.83 4.29 -1.66
N ARG A 483 21.95 4.88 -0.47
CA ARG A 483 22.94 5.94 -0.19
C ARG A 483 24.39 5.47 -0.28
N GLY A 484 24.66 4.20 -0.01
CA GLY A 484 26.00 3.64 -0.16
C GLY A 484 27.09 4.24 0.73
N THR A 485 26.73 4.69 1.96
CA THR A 485 27.65 5.47 2.83
C THR A 485 28.81 4.68 3.43
N THR A 486 28.85 3.37 3.26
CA THR A 486 29.92 2.53 3.79
C THR A 486 30.64 1.77 2.67
N GLU A 487 31.96 1.55 2.86
CA GLU A 487 32.78 0.80 1.88
C GLU A 487 32.21 -0.59 1.60
N VAL A 488 31.62 -1.26 2.59
CA VAL A 488 31.01 -2.60 2.42
C VAL A 488 29.81 -2.55 1.49
N ILE A 489 28.95 -1.55 1.62
CA ILE A 489 27.80 -1.36 0.75
C ILE A 489 28.26 -0.98 -0.66
N ARG A 490 29.24 -0.05 -0.77
CA ARG A 490 29.83 0.35 -2.06
C ARG A 490 30.39 -0.84 -2.82
N GLN A 491 31.18 -1.69 -2.15
CA GLN A 491 31.74 -2.90 -2.75
C GLN A 491 30.65 -3.88 -3.19
N ALA A 492 29.59 -4.04 -2.39
CA ALA A 492 28.45 -4.88 -2.76
C ALA A 492 27.69 -4.33 -3.99
N LYS A 493 27.52 -3.01 -4.09
CA LYS A 493 26.95 -2.35 -5.28
C LYS A 493 27.82 -2.60 -6.51
N GLU A 494 29.13 -2.41 -6.38
CA GLU A 494 30.10 -2.64 -7.47
C GLU A 494 30.03 -4.08 -7.98
N ASP A 495 30.04 -5.07 -7.07
CA ASP A 495 29.93 -6.47 -7.42
C ASP A 495 28.60 -6.78 -8.14
N LEU A 496 27.50 -6.17 -7.72
CA LEU A 496 26.21 -6.37 -8.34
C LEU A 496 26.14 -5.79 -9.76
N LEU A 497 26.66 -4.57 -9.97
CA LEU A 497 26.62 -3.92 -11.30
C LEU A 497 27.50 -4.61 -12.33
N LYS A 498 28.51 -5.41 -11.91
CA LYS A 498 29.34 -6.20 -12.82
C LYS A 498 28.56 -7.29 -13.57
N ASP A 499 27.59 -7.90 -12.89
CA ASP A 499 26.86 -9.07 -13.41
C ASP A 499 25.37 -8.75 -13.67
N ASN A 500 24.87 -7.59 -13.22
CA ASN A 500 23.43 -7.26 -13.26
C ASN A 500 23.21 -5.79 -13.58
N THR A 501 22.06 -5.49 -14.18
CA THR A 501 21.60 -4.12 -14.45
C THR A 501 20.66 -3.65 -13.34
N LEU A 502 20.97 -2.50 -12.74
CA LEU A 502 20.04 -1.78 -11.89
C LEU A 502 19.01 -1.07 -12.78
N GLU A 503 17.82 -1.65 -12.92
CA GLU A 503 16.78 -1.16 -13.82
C GLU A 503 16.05 0.06 -13.27
N ALA A 504 15.72 0.00 -11.97
CA ALA A 504 15.01 1.09 -11.30
C ALA A 504 15.24 1.12 -9.79
N VAL A 505 15.06 2.30 -9.20
CA VAL A 505 14.99 2.52 -7.75
C VAL A 505 13.84 3.47 -7.42
N PHE A 506 13.03 3.07 -6.46
CA PHE A 506 11.87 3.83 -6.01
C PHE A 506 12.00 4.17 -4.53
N THR A 507 11.99 5.46 -4.20
CA THR A 507 11.90 5.90 -2.81
C THR A 507 10.46 5.79 -2.35
N LEU A 508 10.20 5.01 -1.30
CA LEU A 508 8.87 4.71 -0.76
C LEU A 508 8.52 5.63 0.42
N PRO A 509 7.24 5.64 0.86
CA PRO A 509 6.80 6.41 2.02
C PRO A 509 7.64 6.10 3.27
N ASN A 510 7.97 7.12 4.05
CA ASN A 510 8.82 6.99 5.24
C ASN A 510 8.29 5.99 6.27
N GLU A 511 6.98 5.84 6.35
CA GLU A 511 6.28 4.98 7.30
C GLU A 511 5.58 3.81 6.62
N VAL A 512 6.11 3.33 5.48
CA VAL A 512 5.48 2.28 4.68
C VAL A 512 5.18 1.01 5.49
N PHE A 513 6.05 0.66 6.44
CA PHE A 513 5.88 -0.51 7.31
C PHE A 513 5.15 -0.22 8.63
N TYR A 514 4.61 0.99 8.82
CA TYR A 514 3.89 1.30 10.06
C TYR A 514 2.65 0.39 10.23
N PRO A 515 2.39 -0.18 11.43
CA PRO A 515 3.07 0.03 12.71
C PRO A 515 4.24 -0.93 13.00
N GLY A 516 4.61 -1.82 12.08
CA GLY A 516 5.58 -2.88 12.33
C GLY A 516 7.02 -2.39 12.49
N ALA A 517 7.54 -1.62 11.56
CA ALA A 517 8.91 -1.13 11.58
C ALA A 517 8.99 0.36 11.20
N ALA A 518 9.98 1.06 11.77
CA ALA A 518 10.27 2.46 11.46
C ALA A 518 11.47 2.59 10.51
N VAL A 519 11.53 1.74 9.48
CA VAL A 519 12.63 1.74 8.50
C VAL A 519 12.18 2.47 7.25
N HIS A 520 12.95 3.46 6.83
CA HIS A 520 12.79 4.11 5.53
C HIS A 520 13.35 3.18 4.46
N SER A 521 12.52 2.81 3.50
CA SER A 521 12.85 1.81 2.50
C SER A 521 12.72 2.35 1.08
N CYS A 522 13.46 1.72 0.20
CA CYS A 522 13.34 1.86 -1.24
C CYS A 522 13.07 0.49 -1.86
N CYS A 523 12.43 0.47 -3.02
CA CYS A 523 12.32 -0.71 -3.85
C CYS A 523 13.36 -0.60 -4.97
N MET A 524 14.16 -1.65 -5.17
CA MET A 524 15.11 -1.74 -6.28
C MET A 524 14.68 -2.84 -7.23
N ILE A 525 14.79 -2.57 -8.54
CA ILE A 525 14.57 -3.58 -9.58
C ILE A 525 15.89 -3.84 -10.29
N PHE A 526 16.26 -5.11 -10.37
CA PHE A 526 17.42 -5.58 -11.10
C PHE A 526 17.00 -6.51 -12.25
N THR A 527 17.69 -6.38 -13.37
CA THR A 527 17.79 -7.41 -14.40
C THR A 527 19.06 -8.21 -14.11
N LEU A 528 18.88 -9.42 -13.61
CA LEU A 528 19.98 -10.33 -13.24
C LEU A 528 20.51 -11.05 -14.47
N GLY A 529 21.84 -11.21 -14.54
CA GLY A 529 22.53 -11.88 -15.64
C GLY A 529 22.82 -10.97 -16.86
N GLU A 530 22.60 -9.65 -16.72
CA GLU A 530 22.95 -8.63 -17.71
C GLU A 530 23.77 -7.52 -17.03
N PRO A 531 25.05 -7.33 -17.36
CA PRO A 531 25.89 -6.31 -16.76
C PRO A 531 25.33 -4.90 -16.94
N HIS A 532 25.49 -4.02 -15.93
CA HIS A 532 25.04 -2.64 -15.98
C HIS A 532 25.76 -1.82 -17.05
N VAL A 533 27.05 -2.10 -17.24
CA VAL A 533 27.83 -1.54 -18.33
C VAL A 533 28.04 -2.63 -19.38
N LYS A 534 27.59 -2.34 -20.60
CA LYS A 534 27.71 -3.26 -21.73
C LYS A 534 29.16 -3.44 -22.16
N PRO A 535 29.50 -4.52 -22.91
CA PRO A 535 30.87 -4.76 -23.38
C PRO A 535 31.45 -3.65 -24.27
N ASP A 536 30.59 -2.84 -24.89
CA ASP A 536 30.97 -1.68 -25.70
C ASP A 536 31.25 -0.41 -24.86
N GLY A 537 31.12 -0.51 -23.53
CA GLY A 537 31.34 0.59 -22.61
C GLY A 537 30.09 1.46 -22.36
N THR A 538 28.97 1.17 -23.01
CA THR A 538 27.72 1.92 -22.79
C THR A 538 27.09 1.50 -21.47
N ALA A 539 26.84 2.46 -20.57
CA ALA A 539 26.11 2.22 -19.32
C ALA A 539 24.60 2.22 -19.56
N ASN A 540 23.90 1.32 -18.91
CA ASN A 540 22.44 1.36 -18.85
C ASN A 540 22.00 2.50 -17.94
N LYS A 541 20.89 3.17 -18.30
CA LYS A 541 20.29 4.19 -17.44
C LYS A 541 19.32 3.55 -16.46
N THR A 542 19.42 3.95 -15.21
CA THR A 542 18.49 3.56 -14.14
C THR A 542 17.34 4.53 -14.07
N PHE A 543 16.12 4.02 -13.95
CA PHE A 543 14.93 4.82 -13.67
C PHE A 543 14.82 5.08 -12.17
N PHE A 544 14.51 6.31 -11.79
CA PHE A 544 14.31 6.70 -10.40
C PHE A 544 12.90 7.25 -10.21
N GLY A 545 12.19 6.76 -9.18
CA GLY A 545 10.86 7.22 -8.81
C GLY A 545 10.81 7.72 -7.36
N TYR A 546 10.29 8.93 -7.16
CA TYR A 546 10.01 9.50 -5.85
C TYR A 546 8.57 9.17 -5.46
N PHE A 547 8.35 7.94 -5.02
CA PHE A 547 7.02 7.37 -4.80
C PHE A 547 6.63 7.40 -3.32
N LYS A 548 6.73 8.56 -2.70
CA LYS A 548 6.45 8.77 -1.27
C LYS A 548 4.98 8.97 -0.93
N ASP A 549 4.15 9.33 -1.91
CA ASP A 549 2.70 9.41 -1.72
C ASP A 549 2.03 8.18 -2.32
N ASP A 550 1.73 7.20 -1.48
CA ASP A 550 1.06 5.96 -1.84
C ASP A 550 -0.45 6.01 -1.60
N ALA A 551 -1.04 7.18 -1.55
CA ALA A 551 -2.45 7.38 -1.24
C ALA A 551 -2.92 6.71 0.09
N HIS A 552 -2.00 6.53 1.05
CA HIS A 552 -2.31 5.99 2.38
C HIS A 552 -1.85 6.95 3.46
N LYS A 553 -2.68 7.13 4.48
CA LYS A 553 -2.37 7.93 5.66
C LYS A 553 -2.30 7.09 6.92
N LYS A 554 -1.42 7.50 7.83
CA LYS A 554 -1.31 6.90 9.16
C LYS A 554 -2.55 7.17 9.99
N LYS A 555 -3.13 6.14 10.55
CA LYS A 555 -4.22 6.23 11.52
C LYS A 555 -3.82 5.53 12.81
N LYS A 556 -3.87 6.26 13.92
CA LYS A 556 -3.46 5.74 15.24
C LYS A 556 -4.23 4.46 15.56
N ASN A 557 -3.53 3.44 16.03
CA ASN A 557 -4.04 2.11 16.40
C ASN A 557 -4.60 1.23 15.25
N ILE A 558 -4.64 1.72 14.02
CA ILE A 558 -5.17 0.97 12.87
C ILE A 558 -4.06 0.62 11.87
N GLY A 559 -3.06 1.48 11.73
CA GLY A 559 -1.99 1.35 10.73
C GLY A 559 -2.12 2.38 9.63
N ARG A 560 -1.67 2.05 8.43
CA ARG A 560 -1.86 2.88 7.24
C ARG A 560 -3.20 2.51 6.59
N VAL A 561 -3.99 3.52 6.27
CA VAL A 561 -5.34 3.38 5.70
C VAL A 561 -5.38 4.14 4.40
N GLU A 562 -5.94 3.53 3.37
CA GLU A 562 -6.13 4.16 2.07
C GLU A 562 -6.94 5.45 2.18
N ILE A 563 -6.52 6.47 1.45
CA ILE A 563 -7.25 7.72 1.30
C ILE A 563 -8.34 7.49 0.26
N VAL A 564 -9.54 7.91 0.59
CA VAL A 564 -10.70 7.83 -0.31
C VAL A 564 -11.09 9.22 -0.80
N ASP A 565 -11.64 9.29 -2.01
CA ASP A 565 -12.22 10.50 -2.58
C ASP A 565 -13.56 10.87 -1.90
N GLU A 566 -14.18 11.96 -2.33
CA GLU A 566 -15.48 12.43 -1.84
C GLU A 566 -16.63 11.42 -2.04
N LYS A 567 -16.46 10.47 -2.96
CA LYS A 567 -17.43 9.41 -3.25
C LYS A 567 -17.12 8.10 -2.51
N GLY A 568 -16.09 8.09 -1.65
CA GLY A 568 -15.66 6.91 -0.90
C GLY A 568 -14.83 5.91 -1.69
N LYS A 569 -14.34 6.26 -2.90
CA LYS A 569 -13.49 5.40 -3.72
C LYS A 569 -12.02 5.58 -3.32
N GLY A 570 -11.30 4.47 -3.12
CA GLY A 570 -9.87 4.48 -2.81
C GLY A 570 -9.02 5.09 -3.93
N LEU A 571 -7.99 5.84 -3.55
CA LEU A 571 -7.10 6.53 -4.48
C LEU A 571 -5.87 5.69 -4.89
N TRP A 572 -5.60 4.57 -4.20
CA TRP A 572 -4.43 3.75 -4.46
C TRP A 572 -4.33 3.28 -5.92
N LYS A 573 -5.42 2.79 -6.49
CA LYS A 573 -5.39 2.27 -7.88
C LYS A 573 -5.03 3.33 -8.91
N LEU A 574 -5.37 4.59 -8.68
CA LEU A 574 -4.94 5.71 -9.55
C LEU A 574 -3.44 6.00 -9.37
N THR A 575 -2.98 6.03 -8.13
CA THR A 575 -1.56 6.21 -7.79
C THR A 575 -0.70 5.08 -8.35
N GLU A 576 -1.13 3.82 -8.16
CA GLU A 576 -0.46 2.64 -8.71
C GLU A 576 -0.34 2.72 -10.24
N ALA A 577 -1.44 3.06 -10.92
CA ALA A 577 -1.45 3.20 -12.38
C ALA A 577 -0.49 4.28 -12.86
N GLN A 578 -0.41 5.42 -12.17
CA GLN A 578 0.54 6.50 -12.46
C GLN A 578 1.98 6.00 -12.29
N TRP A 579 2.30 5.36 -11.15
CA TRP A 579 3.65 4.86 -10.88
C TRP A 579 4.10 3.82 -11.91
N LEU A 580 3.19 2.91 -12.29
CA LEU A 580 3.46 1.91 -13.32
C LEU A 580 3.65 2.55 -14.70
N SER A 581 2.87 3.57 -15.04
CA SER A 581 3.00 4.30 -16.31
C SER A 581 4.34 4.99 -16.42
N LEU A 582 4.74 5.76 -15.40
CA LEU A 582 6.03 6.46 -15.34
C LEU A 582 7.19 5.47 -15.53
N PHE A 583 7.16 4.36 -14.80
CA PHE A 583 8.21 3.36 -14.89
C PHE A 583 8.26 2.65 -16.25
N ARG A 584 7.13 2.20 -16.78
CA ARG A 584 7.07 1.46 -18.06
C ARG A 584 7.47 2.33 -19.25
N ASN A 585 7.09 3.58 -19.22
CA ASN A 585 7.40 4.54 -20.28
C ASN A 585 8.77 5.21 -20.07
N LYS A 586 9.45 4.96 -18.93
CA LYS A 586 10.70 5.66 -18.53
C LYS A 586 10.53 7.18 -18.59
N GLU A 587 9.35 7.66 -18.18
CA GLU A 587 8.97 9.06 -18.21
C GLU A 587 9.60 9.82 -17.04
N THR A 588 10.24 10.94 -17.34
CA THR A 588 10.83 11.85 -16.34
C THR A 588 9.88 12.99 -16.06
N SER A 589 9.68 13.30 -14.80
CA SER A 589 8.77 14.35 -14.33
C SER A 589 9.36 15.05 -13.11
N ASP A 590 9.31 16.37 -13.11
CA ASP A 590 9.82 17.20 -12.02
C ASP A 590 9.18 16.78 -10.67
N GLY A 591 10.02 16.57 -9.67
CA GLY A 591 9.61 16.17 -8.33
C GLY A 591 9.09 14.73 -8.18
N ILE A 592 9.05 13.92 -9.26
CA ILE A 592 8.44 12.60 -9.24
C ILE A 592 9.39 11.52 -9.79
N SER A 593 10.08 11.76 -10.91
CA SER A 593 10.89 10.73 -11.56
C SER A 593 12.08 11.30 -12.32
N ALA A 594 13.14 10.50 -12.45
CA ALA A 594 14.35 10.85 -13.18
C ALA A 594 14.98 9.62 -13.86
N MET A 595 15.89 9.87 -14.80
CA MET A 595 16.75 8.85 -15.42
C MET A 595 18.21 9.27 -15.27
N ALA A 596 19.07 8.37 -14.77
CA ALA A 596 20.50 8.64 -14.66
C ALA A 596 21.34 7.39 -14.93
N GLU A 597 22.57 7.58 -15.37
CA GLU A 597 23.62 6.56 -15.31
C GLU A 597 24.20 6.58 -13.90
N VAL A 598 24.46 5.42 -13.34
CA VAL A 598 24.95 5.27 -11.97
C VAL A 598 26.08 4.26 -11.88
N THR A 599 26.95 4.50 -10.91
CA THR A 599 28.03 3.61 -10.48
C THR A 599 27.80 3.14 -9.03
N ALA A 600 28.72 2.37 -8.49
CA ALA A 600 28.69 1.96 -7.10
C ALA A 600 28.95 3.12 -6.12
N ASP A 601 29.64 4.16 -6.58
CA ASP A 601 30.00 5.32 -5.76
C ASP A 601 28.85 6.33 -5.64
N ASP A 602 27.85 6.24 -6.52
CA ASP A 602 26.73 7.15 -6.55
C ASP A 602 25.64 6.77 -5.53
N GLU A 603 24.83 7.73 -5.15
CA GLU A 603 23.62 7.51 -4.38
C GLU A 603 22.51 7.01 -5.31
N TRP A 604 21.88 5.88 -4.99
CA TRP A 604 20.82 5.27 -5.80
C TRP A 604 19.43 5.67 -5.30
N LEU A 605 19.16 6.96 -5.17
CA LEU A 605 17.84 7.49 -4.77
C LEU A 605 17.36 8.53 -5.75
N CYS A 606 16.05 8.59 -5.98
CA CYS A 606 15.42 9.57 -6.86
C CYS A 606 15.76 11.00 -6.48
N GLU A 607 15.87 11.26 -5.17
CA GLU A 607 16.17 12.56 -4.58
C GLU A 607 17.51 13.17 -5.04
N GLU A 608 18.43 12.35 -5.54
CA GLU A 608 19.71 12.86 -6.08
C GLU A 608 19.59 13.35 -7.52
N TYR A 609 18.65 12.78 -8.29
CA TYR A 609 18.56 12.96 -9.74
C TYR A 609 17.33 13.74 -10.20
N MET A 610 16.25 13.74 -9.41
CA MET A 610 15.02 14.44 -9.79
C MET A 610 15.22 15.96 -9.73
N THR A 611 14.66 16.65 -10.70
CA THR A 611 14.49 18.10 -10.66
C THR A 611 13.39 18.46 -9.64
N THR A 612 13.51 19.63 -9.04
CA THR A 612 12.50 20.10 -8.08
C THR A 612 11.27 20.58 -8.84
N ASP A 613 10.08 20.12 -8.38
CA ASP A 613 8.81 20.62 -8.90
C ASP A 613 8.51 22.01 -8.35
N TYR A 614 8.50 22.99 -9.23
CA TYR A 614 8.16 24.39 -8.93
C TYR A 614 6.71 24.76 -9.31
N SER A 615 5.91 23.80 -9.76
CA SER A 615 4.51 24.05 -10.20
C SER A 615 3.61 24.61 -9.10
N ASN A 616 3.99 24.41 -7.84
CA ASN A 616 3.25 24.87 -6.67
C ASN A 616 3.79 26.19 -6.09
N LEU A 617 4.76 26.84 -6.76
CA LEU A 617 5.20 28.16 -6.34
C LEU A 617 4.06 29.19 -6.47
N SER A 618 3.80 29.89 -5.39
CA SER A 618 2.81 30.95 -5.33
C SER A 618 3.37 32.14 -4.55
N ASN A 619 2.81 33.31 -4.76
CA ASN A 619 3.16 34.49 -3.99
C ASN A 619 3.00 34.30 -2.49
N ASP A 620 2.07 33.41 -2.06
CA ASP A 620 1.84 33.09 -0.64
C ASP A 620 3.08 32.50 0.03
N LEU A 621 3.92 31.74 -0.70
CA LEU A 621 5.15 31.17 -0.14
C LEU A 621 6.12 32.28 0.29
N TRP A 622 6.34 33.27 -0.57
CA TRP A 622 7.18 34.40 -0.25
C TRP A 622 6.55 35.30 0.81
N GLN A 623 5.24 35.56 0.73
CA GLN A 623 4.52 36.30 1.77
C GLN A 623 4.60 35.61 3.11
N LYS A 624 4.46 34.28 3.14
CA LYS A 624 4.60 33.50 4.37
C LYS A 624 5.98 33.59 4.98
N GLU A 625 7.04 33.59 4.15
CA GLU A 625 8.41 33.75 4.66
C GLU A 625 8.65 35.21 5.13
N ALA A 626 8.12 36.20 4.42
CA ALA A 626 8.12 37.57 4.90
C ALA A 626 7.36 37.72 6.22
N GLN A 627 6.21 37.04 6.36
CA GLN A 627 5.44 37.00 7.60
C GLN A 627 6.14 36.25 8.72
N ASN A 628 6.84 35.16 8.44
CA ASN A 628 7.63 34.46 9.44
C ASN A 628 8.73 35.36 10.02
N LEU A 629 9.37 36.17 9.16
CA LEU A 629 10.31 37.18 9.61
C LEU A 629 9.60 38.31 10.38
N ALA A 630 8.45 38.79 9.89
CA ALA A 630 7.67 39.86 10.47
C ALA A 630 6.83 39.39 11.68
N ALA A 631 6.47 38.10 11.79
CA ALA A 631 5.71 37.55 12.94
C ALA A 631 6.47 37.64 14.26
N TYR A 632 7.75 37.83 14.20
CA TYR A 632 8.55 38.28 15.34
C TYR A 632 8.18 39.72 15.79
N GLU A 633 7.71 40.57 14.87
CA GLU A 633 7.39 41.97 15.11
C GLU A 633 5.88 42.29 15.13
N VAL A 634 5.01 41.55 14.42
CA VAL A 634 3.57 41.94 14.28
C VAL A 634 2.65 40.71 14.27
N LYS A 635 1.79 40.62 15.29
CA LYS A 635 0.65 39.70 15.32
C LYS A 635 -0.44 40.15 14.31
N THR A 636 -0.82 39.24 13.42
CA THR A 636 -2.03 39.21 12.59
C THR A 636 -2.05 39.92 11.22
N ARG A 637 -2.13 39.13 10.16
CA ARG A 637 -3.08 39.19 9.03
C ARG A 637 -2.81 38.05 8.06
N GLN A 638 -3.86 37.46 7.46
CA GLN A 638 -3.73 36.43 6.39
C GLN A 638 -3.72 37.09 5.01
N PRO A 639 -2.88 36.64 4.04
CA PRO A 639 -2.85 37.13 2.68
C PRO A 639 -3.85 36.43 1.76
N ASP A 640 -4.39 37.18 0.79
CA ASP A 640 -5.43 36.73 -0.16
C ASP A 640 -4.88 36.46 -1.57
N ASN A 641 -3.56 36.31 -1.79
CA ASN A 641 -3.01 36.19 -3.13
C ASN A 641 -2.42 34.79 -3.40
N THR A 642 -3.07 34.03 -4.28
CA THR A 642 -2.74 32.65 -4.68
C THR A 642 -2.18 32.54 -6.10
N ASP A 643 -1.73 33.65 -6.72
CA ASP A 643 -1.19 33.65 -8.09
C ASP A 643 0.08 32.81 -8.21
N LYS A 644 0.10 31.92 -9.18
CA LYS A 644 1.24 31.04 -9.44
C LYS A 644 2.37 31.79 -10.14
N VAL A 645 3.60 31.55 -9.69
CA VAL A 645 4.84 32.08 -10.33
C VAL A 645 5.28 31.11 -11.43
N ASN A 646 5.57 31.65 -12.62
CA ASN A 646 6.09 30.87 -13.74
C ASN A 646 7.62 30.82 -13.69
N ALA A 647 8.17 29.66 -13.35
CA ALA A 647 9.62 29.41 -13.27
C ALA A 647 10.25 28.77 -14.53
N ASP A 648 9.53 28.67 -15.67
CA ASP A 648 9.98 27.94 -16.87
C ASP A 648 11.27 28.54 -17.49
N LYS A 649 11.49 29.83 -17.32
CA LYS A 649 12.67 30.54 -17.86
C LYS A 649 13.84 30.62 -16.87
N TRP A 650 13.67 30.16 -15.65
CA TRP A 650 14.70 30.21 -14.60
C TRP A 650 15.86 29.27 -14.94
N LYS A 651 17.05 29.56 -14.41
CA LYS A 651 18.27 28.77 -14.62
C LYS A 651 18.70 28.14 -13.31
N GLU A 652 19.36 26.97 -13.40
CA GLU A 652 19.90 26.26 -12.25
C GLU A 652 21.24 26.86 -11.81
N PHE A 653 21.40 27.02 -10.50
CA PHE A 653 22.64 27.42 -9.85
C PHE A 653 22.86 26.53 -8.64
N THR A 654 24.09 26.12 -8.37
CA THR A 654 24.42 25.44 -7.11
C THR A 654 24.41 26.45 -5.97
N ILE A 655 24.09 26.00 -4.75
CA ILE A 655 24.17 26.91 -3.58
C ILE A 655 25.59 27.42 -3.38
N GLU A 656 26.63 26.62 -3.69
CA GLU A 656 28.03 27.00 -3.58
C GLU A 656 28.41 28.13 -4.57
N GLU A 657 27.84 28.17 -5.78
CA GLU A 657 28.01 29.27 -6.74
C GLU A 657 27.39 30.58 -6.24
N LEU A 658 26.25 30.51 -5.54
CA LEU A 658 25.55 31.68 -5.01
C LEU A 658 26.14 32.15 -3.67
N PHE A 659 26.55 31.21 -2.84
CA PHE A 659 27.00 31.38 -1.46
C PHE A 659 28.26 30.55 -1.22
N PRO A 660 29.46 31.08 -1.58
CA PRO A 660 30.70 30.33 -1.38
C PRO A 660 30.89 29.91 0.07
N LYS A 661 31.27 28.65 0.26
CA LYS A 661 31.43 28.06 1.59
C LYS A 661 32.47 28.84 2.40
N GLN A 662 32.06 29.28 3.57
CA GLN A 662 32.92 29.97 4.54
C GLN A 662 33.14 29.10 5.78
N LYS A 663 34.26 29.33 6.43
CA LYS A 663 34.55 28.65 7.72
C LYS A 663 33.85 29.42 8.83
N VAL A 664 32.83 28.84 9.42
CA VAL A 664 32.07 29.40 10.54
C VAL A 664 32.27 28.55 11.80
N LYS A 665 32.14 29.18 12.98
CA LYS A 665 32.19 28.47 14.25
C LYS A 665 30.81 27.91 14.57
N HIS A 666 30.78 26.62 14.90
CA HIS A 666 29.60 25.90 15.36
C HIS A 666 29.76 25.43 16.79
N TYR A 667 28.68 25.36 17.53
CA TYR A 667 28.63 24.87 18.90
C TYR A 667 28.00 23.48 18.96
N SER A 668 28.55 22.59 19.77
CA SER A 668 28.03 21.22 19.98
C SER A 668 26.80 21.16 20.87
N SER A 669 26.63 22.16 21.72
CA SER A 669 25.49 22.34 22.62
C SER A 669 25.19 23.83 22.81
N ILE A 670 24.00 24.15 23.30
CA ILE A 670 23.63 25.52 23.67
C ILE A 670 24.57 25.96 24.82
N PRO A 671 25.27 27.13 24.70
CA PRO A 671 26.07 27.69 25.79
C PRO A 671 25.22 27.97 27.04
N ASP A 672 25.77 27.74 28.21
CA ASP A 672 25.06 27.88 29.50
C ASP A 672 24.98 29.34 30.01
N CYS A 673 25.32 30.32 29.17
CA CYS A 673 25.31 31.73 29.48
C CYS A 673 24.11 32.42 28.85
N GLU A 674 23.17 32.95 29.64
CA GLU A 674 22.08 33.79 29.13
C GLU A 674 22.62 35.14 28.63
N GLY A 675 22.16 35.57 27.43
CA GLY A 675 22.63 36.78 26.78
C GLY A 675 21.61 37.35 25.78
N THR A 676 22.13 38.17 24.86
CA THR A 676 21.29 38.83 23.84
C THR A 676 21.53 38.32 22.41
N THR A 677 22.45 37.39 22.23
CA THR A 677 22.77 36.78 20.92
C THR A 677 21.85 35.59 20.65
N PRO A 678 21.05 35.56 19.56
CA PRO A 678 20.22 34.43 19.24
C PRO A 678 21.05 33.20 18.90
N PHE A 679 20.71 32.07 19.50
CA PHE A 679 21.33 30.78 19.23
C PHE A 679 20.43 29.94 18.30
N ILE A 680 20.92 29.70 17.10
CA ILE A 680 20.16 29.05 16.02
C ILE A 680 20.40 27.54 16.03
N THR A 681 19.33 26.78 15.99
CA THR A 681 19.34 25.33 15.91
C THR A 681 18.46 24.84 14.74
N SER A 682 18.27 23.55 14.62
CA SER A 682 17.37 22.92 13.63
C SER A 682 15.88 22.97 14.04
N THR A 683 15.48 23.92 14.90
CA THR A 683 14.05 24.13 15.20
C THR A 683 13.37 24.87 14.05
N SER A 684 12.10 24.55 13.78
CA SER A 684 11.27 25.20 12.75
C SER A 684 10.56 26.44 13.26
N ASP A 685 10.61 26.70 14.57
CA ASP A 685 9.92 27.81 15.22
C ASP A 685 10.85 29.00 15.49
N ASN A 686 10.30 30.17 15.74
CA ASN A 686 11.01 31.38 16.19
C ASN A 686 12.23 31.76 15.33
N ASN A 687 12.13 31.65 14.01
CA ASN A 687 13.24 31.96 13.08
C ASN A 687 14.50 31.11 13.33
N GLY A 688 14.30 29.85 13.84
CA GLY A 688 15.39 28.95 14.20
C GLY A 688 16.03 29.20 15.56
N VAL A 689 15.58 30.21 16.30
CA VAL A 689 16.12 30.59 17.61
C VAL A 689 15.63 29.64 18.69
N ALA A 690 16.56 28.90 19.30
CA ALA A 690 16.29 27.98 20.43
C ALA A 690 16.60 28.60 21.79
N ALA A 691 17.52 29.55 21.84
CA ALA A 691 17.94 30.22 23.05
C ALA A 691 18.55 31.59 22.75
N TRP A 692 18.76 32.39 23.79
CA TRP A 692 19.55 33.63 23.75
C TRP A 692 20.77 33.45 24.63
N VAL A 693 21.98 33.68 24.07
CA VAL A 693 23.24 33.36 24.71
C VAL A 693 24.19 34.55 24.73
N ASP A 694 25.18 34.51 25.63
CA ASP A 694 26.31 35.43 25.62
C ASP A 694 27.56 34.72 25.09
N VAL A 695 28.05 35.15 23.91
CA VAL A 695 29.22 34.57 23.26
C VAL A 695 30.06 35.66 22.60
N ASP A 696 31.36 35.58 22.73
CA ASP A 696 32.33 36.60 22.22
C ASP A 696 32.52 36.48 20.68
N ASP A 697 32.21 35.31 20.10
CA ASP A 697 32.49 34.98 18.68
C ASP A 697 31.19 34.73 17.92
N ALA A 698 30.21 35.56 18.17
CA ALA A 698 28.97 35.57 17.38
C ALA A 698 29.27 35.83 15.90
N LEU A 699 28.59 35.10 15.02
CA LEU A 699 28.63 35.26 13.58
C LEU A 699 27.93 36.59 13.18
N ASP A 700 28.41 37.20 12.10
CA ASP A 700 27.79 38.41 11.61
C ASP A 700 26.39 38.08 11.00
N GLY A 701 25.47 39.05 11.11
CA GLY A 701 24.16 38.98 10.49
C GLY A 701 24.23 39.03 8.98
N ASN A 702 23.08 39.27 8.35
CA ASN A 702 22.88 39.20 6.91
C ASN A 702 23.27 37.85 6.32
N ALA A 703 22.70 36.79 6.89
CA ALA A 703 22.98 35.41 6.52
C ALA A 703 21.69 34.60 6.41
N ILE A 704 21.70 33.55 5.59
CA ILE A 704 20.66 32.51 5.61
C ILE A 704 21.18 31.32 6.39
N THR A 705 20.43 30.88 7.41
CA THR A 705 20.70 29.64 8.13
C THR A 705 19.89 28.50 7.54
N VAL A 706 20.52 27.32 7.37
CA VAL A 706 19.91 26.12 6.75
C VAL A 706 20.08 24.94 7.70
N SER A 707 18.97 24.37 8.14
CA SER A 707 18.98 23.17 8.98
C SER A 707 19.48 21.95 8.22
N THR A 708 20.45 21.21 8.78
CA THR A 708 21.01 19.98 8.19
C THR A 708 20.50 18.71 8.87
N ASN A 709 19.76 18.86 9.95
CA ASN A 709 19.17 17.77 10.75
C ASN A 709 17.72 18.09 11.11
N GLY A 710 16.96 17.14 11.63
CA GLY A 710 15.54 17.35 11.91
C GLY A 710 14.78 17.63 10.60
N ASN A 711 14.15 18.79 10.50
CA ASN A 711 13.56 19.30 9.27
C ASN A 711 14.68 19.95 8.42
N CYS A 712 15.40 19.09 7.67
CA CYS A 712 16.47 19.57 6.79
C CYS A 712 15.94 20.62 5.78
N PHE A 713 16.76 21.61 5.47
CA PHE A 713 16.39 22.76 4.63
C PHE A 713 15.27 23.64 5.22
N ASP A 714 15.00 23.58 6.53
CA ASP A 714 14.36 24.70 7.20
C ASP A 714 15.36 25.86 7.23
N CYS A 715 14.97 26.96 6.60
CA CYS A 715 15.86 28.07 6.31
C CYS A 715 15.29 29.38 6.83
N PHE A 716 16.16 30.21 7.42
CA PHE A 716 15.77 31.50 7.99
C PHE A 716 16.81 32.58 7.71
N TYR A 717 16.35 33.82 7.51
CA TYR A 717 17.22 34.97 7.41
C TYR A 717 17.57 35.49 8.79
N GLN A 718 18.86 35.66 9.05
CA GLN A 718 19.39 36.23 10.26
C GLN A 718 19.91 37.62 9.98
N GLU A 719 19.16 38.64 10.40
CA GLU A 719 19.51 40.02 10.18
C GLU A 719 20.64 40.50 11.11
N GLN A 720 20.58 40.02 12.38
CA GLN A 720 21.52 40.42 13.46
C GLN A 720 22.60 39.37 13.67
N LYS A 721 23.58 39.68 14.52
CA LYS A 721 24.59 38.70 14.97
C LYS A 721 23.93 37.53 15.66
N PHE A 722 24.46 36.33 15.43
CA PHE A 722 23.90 35.07 15.95
C PHE A 722 24.99 34.03 16.20
N ALA A 723 24.63 32.97 16.89
CA ALA A 723 25.47 31.76 17.05
C ALA A 723 24.70 30.54 16.52
N VAL A 724 25.40 29.49 16.11
CA VAL A 724 24.76 28.31 15.47
C VAL A 724 25.22 26.99 16.07
N SER A 725 24.32 26.02 16.09
CA SER A 725 24.62 24.64 16.43
C SER A 725 25.27 23.88 15.24
N ASN A 726 25.86 22.70 15.54
CA ASN A 726 26.45 21.80 14.54
C ASN A 726 25.43 21.25 13.49
N ASP A 727 24.16 21.49 13.67
CA ASP A 727 23.09 21.02 12.79
C ASP A 727 22.56 22.12 11.87
N VAL A 728 23.29 23.23 11.74
CA VAL A 728 22.92 24.38 10.90
C VAL A 728 24.10 24.79 10.04
N GLU A 729 23.91 24.92 8.73
CA GLU A 729 24.86 25.58 7.81
C GLU A 729 24.48 27.06 7.64
N VAL A 730 25.47 27.88 7.36
CA VAL A 730 25.30 29.34 7.21
C VAL A 730 25.73 29.75 5.81
N LEU A 731 24.86 30.47 5.11
CA LEU A 731 25.09 30.96 3.77
C LEU A 731 25.30 32.48 3.81
N TYR A 732 26.47 32.91 3.36
CA TYR A 732 26.84 34.30 3.13
C TYR A 732 27.09 34.53 1.63
N GLY A 733 26.68 35.68 1.10
CA GLY A 733 26.91 36.03 -0.30
C GLY A 733 27.01 37.53 -0.55
N GLU A 734 27.74 37.95 -1.61
CA GLU A 734 27.96 39.35 -1.96
C GLU A 734 26.64 40.07 -2.24
N HIS A 735 25.67 39.37 -2.85
CA HIS A 735 24.36 39.95 -3.22
C HIS A 735 23.26 39.62 -2.21
N LEU A 736 23.65 39.05 -1.06
CA LEU A 736 22.68 38.70 -0.02
C LEU A 736 22.25 39.96 0.73
N ASN A 737 20.96 40.17 0.82
CA ASN A 737 20.33 41.18 1.66
C ASN A 737 18.96 40.62 2.11
N LYS A 738 18.24 41.34 2.96
CA LYS A 738 16.92 40.91 3.46
C LYS A 738 15.99 40.46 2.34
N TYR A 739 15.92 41.18 1.25
CA TYR A 739 14.97 40.90 0.18
C TYR A 739 15.39 39.73 -0.69
N THR A 740 16.67 39.64 -1.08
CA THR A 740 17.17 38.48 -1.84
C THR A 740 17.14 37.22 -1.02
N ALA A 741 17.37 37.29 0.31
CA ALA A 741 17.21 36.19 1.23
C ALA A 741 15.76 35.70 1.26
N LEU A 742 14.79 36.60 1.42
CA LEU A 742 13.37 36.27 1.43
C LEU A 742 12.87 35.66 0.12
N PHE A 743 13.48 36.02 -1.01
CA PHE A 743 13.20 35.39 -2.30
C PHE A 743 13.74 33.96 -2.36
N ILE A 744 14.94 33.74 -1.88
CA ILE A 744 15.67 32.47 -2.01
C ILE A 744 15.18 31.41 -0.98
N ILE A 745 14.82 31.82 0.23
CA ILE A 745 14.39 30.92 1.30
C ILE A 745 13.23 29.98 0.90
N PRO A 746 12.14 30.43 0.25
CA PRO A 746 11.08 29.54 -0.19
C PRO A 746 11.56 28.49 -1.20
N LEU A 747 12.55 28.84 -2.06
CA LEU A 747 13.13 27.92 -3.03
C LEU A 747 14.00 26.86 -2.34
N LEU A 748 14.81 27.27 -1.36
CA LEU A 748 15.57 26.35 -0.52
C LEU A 748 14.63 25.39 0.23
N LYS A 749 13.51 25.88 0.75
CA LYS A 749 12.51 25.06 1.44
C LYS A 749 11.82 24.05 0.52
N GLN A 750 11.74 24.26 -0.79
CA GLN A 750 11.27 23.24 -1.73
C GLN A 750 12.18 21.99 -1.73
N GLU A 751 13.45 22.15 -1.39
CA GLU A 751 14.44 21.08 -1.32
C GLU A 751 14.21 20.13 -0.11
N GLN A 752 13.39 20.51 0.88
CA GLN A 752 13.04 19.68 2.03
C GLN A 752 12.50 18.30 1.62
N LYS A 753 11.79 18.23 0.50
CA LYS A 753 11.20 16.99 -0.05
C LYS A 753 12.27 15.92 -0.33
N LYS A 754 13.52 16.34 -0.58
CA LYS A 754 14.65 15.44 -0.85
C LYS A 754 15.28 14.84 0.41
N TYR A 755 14.84 15.25 1.62
CA TYR A 755 15.46 14.88 2.89
C TYR A 755 14.46 14.22 3.83
N SER A 756 14.98 13.38 4.74
CA SER A 756 14.19 12.63 5.70
C SER A 756 15.04 12.24 6.90
N TYR A 757 14.47 11.59 7.91
CA TYR A 757 15.24 11.07 9.05
C TYR A 757 16.42 10.18 8.64
N GLY A 758 16.28 9.39 7.58
CA GLY A 758 17.33 8.51 7.05
C GLY A 758 18.30 9.20 6.07
N ARG A 759 17.96 10.39 5.56
CA ARG A 759 18.76 11.15 4.60
C ARG A 759 18.84 12.61 5.03
N LYS A 760 19.95 12.98 5.68
CA LYS A 760 20.21 14.32 6.22
C LYS A 760 21.02 15.17 5.24
N ALA A 761 20.92 16.49 5.35
CA ALA A 761 21.64 17.44 4.50
C ALA A 761 23.09 17.72 4.98
N LYS A 762 23.78 16.70 5.52
CA LYS A 762 25.17 16.82 6.00
C LYS A 762 26.20 16.55 4.89
N ASN A 763 27.49 16.71 5.19
CA ASN A 763 28.63 16.40 4.31
C ASN A 763 28.63 17.22 3.00
N GLY A 764 28.33 18.51 3.09
CA GLY A 764 28.37 19.40 1.93
C GLY A 764 27.14 19.35 1.01
N LYS A 765 26.16 18.52 1.33
CA LYS A 765 24.91 18.42 0.52
C LYS A 765 24.16 19.73 0.39
N VAL A 766 24.22 20.63 1.39
CA VAL A 766 23.61 21.96 1.27
C VAL A 766 24.25 22.72 0.10
N PHE A 767 25.58 22.78 0.04
CA PHE A 767 26.31 23.56 -0.96
C PHE A 767 26.25 22.96 -2.37
N SER A 768 26.14 21.62 -2.48
CA SER A 768 26.00 20.93 -3.77
C SER A 768 24.56 20.90 -4.30
N THR A 769 23.58 21.33 -3.50
CA THR A 769 22.18 21.41 -3.93
C THR A 769 22.00 22.50 -5.00
N LYS A 770 21.18 22.24 -6.00
CA LYS A 770 20.84 23.16 -7.08
C LYS A 770 19.45 23.73 -6.87
N ILE A 771 19.30 25.03 -7.10
CA ILE A 771 18.01 25.72 -7.14
C ILE A 771 17.86 26.49 -8.43
N LYS A 772 16.63 26.69 -8.90
CA LYS A 772 16.36 27.56 -10.07
C LYS A 772 16.12 28.97 -9.60
N LEU A 773 16.73 29.94 -10.31
CA LEU A 773 16.57 31.37 -10.06
C LEU A 773 16.27 32.10 -11.37
N PRO A 774 15.57 33.26 -11.31
CA PRO A 774 15.57 34.22 -12.40
C PRO A 774 16.99 34.53 -12.83
N ALA A 775 17.25 34.59 -14.12
CA ALA A 775 18.61 34.77 -14.64
C ALA A 775 18.66 35.72 -15.84
N VAL A 776 19.72 36.49 -15.90
CA VAL A 776 20.08 37.32 -17.04
C VAL A 776 21.31 36.76 -17.75
N CYS A 777 21.40 36.98 -19.05
CA CYS A 777 22.56 36.55 -19.81
C CYS A 777 23.60 37.68 -19.84
N ASP A 778 24.72 37.46 -19.20
CA ASP A 778 25.87 38.36 -19.24
C ASP A 778 27.05 37.69 -19.96
N ASN A 779 27.53 38.32 -21.04
CA ASN A 779 28.67 37.81 -21.85
C ASN A 779 28.55 36.33 -22.25
N GLY A 780 27.33 35.84 -22.53
CA GLY A 780 27.07 34.45 -22.92
C GLY A 780 26.96 33.46 -21.76
N LYS A 781 27.08 33.91 -20.50
CA LYS A 781 26.87 33.13 -19.29
C LYS A 781 25.62 33.61 -18.56
N TYR A 782 24.82 32.68 -18.07
CA TYR A 782 23.70 33.05 -17.21
C TYR A 782 24.18 33.32 -15.78
N ILE A 783 23.75 34.45 -15.23
CA ILE A 783 23.95 34.83 -13.83
C ILE A 783 22.60 35.14 -13.20
N PRO A 784 22.46 35.00 -11.85
CA PRO A 784 21.22 35.31 -11.16
C PRO A 784 20.81 36.78 -11.35
N ASP A 785 19.54 37.01 -11.58
CA ASP A 785 18.94 38.35 -11.66
C ASP A 785 18.58 38.83 -10.25
N TRP A 786 19.60 39.31 -9.52
CA TRP A 786 19.48 39.79 -8.16
C TRP A 786 18.52 40.97 -8.02
N GLU A 787 18.56 41.88 -9.02
CA GLU A 787 17.68 43.07 -9.03
C GLU A 787 16.22 42.66 -9.18
N HIS A 788 15.91 41.71 -10.04
CA HIS A 788 14.56 41.18 -10.17
C HIS A 788 14.07 40.54 -8.85
N MET A 789 14.89 39.69 -8.22
CA MET A 789 14.54 39.06 -6.96
C MET A 789 14.28 40.08 -5.84
N GLU A 790 15.12 41.10 -5.72
CA GLU A 790 14.97 42.15 -4.74
C GLU A 790 13.69 42.97 -4.97
N ASN A 791 13.44 43.38 -6.21
CA ASN A 791 12.26 44.16 -6.59
C ASN A 791 10.98 43.33 -6.43
N PHE A 792 11.02 42.03 -6.73
CA PHE A 792 9.88 41.13 -6.54
C PHE A 792 9.42 41.15 -5.09
N ILE A 793 10.34 40.98 -4.13
CA ILE A 793 10.03 40.97 -2.70
C ILE A 793 9.61 42.36 -2.19
N LYS A 794 10.28 43.45 -2.64
CA LYS A 794 9.93 44.83 -2.25
C LYS A 794 8.51 45.23 -2.67
N ASN A 795 7.98 44.63 -3.72
CA ASN A 795 6.64 44.90 -4.20
C ASN A 795 5.54 44.06 -3.48
N MET A 796 5.93 43.19 -2.53
CA MET A 796 4.98 42.44 -1.72
C MET A 796 4.47 43.25 -0.54
N ASP A 797 3.19 43.03 -0.20
CA ASP A 797 2.60 43.56 1.02
C ASP A 797 3.35 43.04 2.26
N TYR A 798 3.60 43.93 3.25
CA TYR A 798 4.26 43.65 4.53
C TYR A 798 5.78 43.49 4.55
N VAL A 799 6.47 43.81 3.47
CA VAL A 799 7.96 43.74 3.44
C VAL A 799 8.59 45.11 3.69
N ASN A 800 7.83 46.18 3.54
CA ASN A 800 8.25 47.58 3.76
C ASN A 800 7.92 48.10 5.14
#